data_3c783dbe72c27bdbf778b40b8e831ba9
#
_entry.id   3c783dbe72c27bdbf778b40b8e831ba9
#
_cell.length_a   1.000
_cell.length_b   1.000
_cell.length_c   1.000
_cell.angle_alpha   90.00
_cell.angle_beta   90.00
_cell.angle_gamma   90.00
#
_symmetry.space_group_name_H-M   'P 1'
#
loop_
_entity.id
_entity.type
_entity.pdbx_description
1 polymer ?
#
loop_
_entity_poly.entity_id
_entity_poly.type
_entity_poly.pdbx_seq_one_letter_code
_entity_poly.pdbx_strand_id
1 'polypeptide(L)'
;MVDFETKHLIIGGGIIGCSIAYHLTRNREKDVVLLERAALTEGATWHAAGLVGQLRSSRNTTRMLKKSVEMYDRLQKEDGMSFDWKKTGSLRLAANEDRLLEAKRLTTMAQSFGLEMSMIRPSDVMELFPLIEQKGLLGAAFIPSDGHVDPASLCQAIATVARNQGAEIRQGVEVIDFKTKGRRVVEVETTEGNYKADNIILATGMWSREIGQKLGIRIPACAVEHQYIITESTGLDLANFPTLRDPERLVYYKPDVSGRLVVGGYEDDTLPFGCPTIPGDFTRQLLPENLNRFLPLAELAGEITPVLNEVGIRQVINGPIPYSADGDFIMGWQPGFDNLMLATAFLYGIAAAGGAGEMIAEWILEGSPSLDLWPLDVRRFGPHHGTQKFMYPRAVENYAYHYKMRYPGQEYESARQIRLSPLYEILKEFGAVYGSKNGWERPLWFAPEGVAPFDQLGFLEPGWRKYVSEEHRAVRERVALIDQTSFAKFEIFGTGVLEFLQTHCVSDMDKPIGSVLYTQMCNSHGGIEADVTFIRLSSNHFYMVTGSGFGVHDSEWLLSKFPTDGTIHLIEVTSGKAVINVVGPKSRDLLSKISETDVSGEAIPFASAREIIIGAAPVLASRIGYVGELGFELHIPSEFAIHVYKELWQAGQEMGIANVGYRAIESLRMEKGYLYWSTDISPDYSPLEAGLGFRVHFDLKDDFLGRQALESQMKNGLVRKLFTFVSEQFLPLTGGETILESGRVVSLATSVAYGFTVKKTIIRGYLERSNWGLTEFTVEVFGNRYPVKMVSSPVYDPKNLALKG
;
A
#
# COMPACT_ATOMS: atom_id res chain seq x y z
N MET A 1 -20.98 23.01 31.16
CA MET A 1 -20.98 21.65 30.57
C MET A 1 -20.07 20.78 31.46
N VAL A 2 -20.40 19.53 31.63
CA VAL A 2 -19.52 18.61 32.38
C VAL A 2 -18.30 18.31 31.54
N ASP A 3 -17.09 18.38 32.14
CA ASP A 3 -15.85 18.02 31.49
C ASP A 3 -15.47 16.58 31.87
N PHE A 4 -15.19 15.76 30.90
CA PHE A 4 -14.72 14.39 31.06
C PHE A 4 -13.26 14.28 30.64
N GLU A 5 -12.49 13.45 31.32
CA GLU A 5 -11.12 13.12 30.96
C GLU A 5 -11.02 11.61 30.76
N THR A 6 -10.28 11.19 29.75
CA THR A 6 -10.00 9.78 29.47
C THR A 6 -8.67 9.63 28.74
N LYS A 7 -8.02 8.50 28.88
CA LYS A 7 -6.78 8.21 28.15
C LYS A 7 -7.04 7.93 26.67
N HIS A 8 -8.08 7.14 26.36
CA HIS A 8 -8.41 6.74 24.99
C HIS A 8 -9.88 7.03 24.70
N LEU A 9 -10.12 7.92 23.74
CA LEU A 9 -11.46 8.27 23.26
C LEU A 9 -11.68 7.72 21.86
N ILE A 10 -12.59 6.76 21.71
CA ILE A 10 -12.98 6.17 20.44
C ILE A 10 -14.28 6.80 19.98
N ILE A 11 -14.34 7.29 18.75
CA ILE A 11 -15.53 7.91 18.15
C ILE A 11 -16.05 6.99 17.04
N GLY A 12 -17.23 6.39 17.29
CA GLY A 12 -17.92 5.46 16.39
C GLY A 12 -18.08 4.05 16.96
N GLY A 13 -19.33 3.62 17.16
CA GLY A 13 -19.74 2.33 17.71
C GLY A 13 -20.02 1.26 16.67
N GLY A 14 -19.41 1.34 15.50
CA GLY A 14 -19.36 0.25 14.52
C GLY A 14 -18.40 -0.86 14.94
N ILE A 15 -18.33 -1.92 14.14
CA ILE A 15 -17.52 -3.10 14.50
C ILE A 15 -16.04 -2.77 14.71
N ILE A 16 -15.49 -1.77 14.01
CA ILE A 16 -14.08 -1.36 14.12
C ILE A 16 -13.84 -0.68 15.47
N GLY A 17 -14.66 0.31 15.83
CA GLY A 17 -14.53 1.00 17.14
C GLY A 17 -14.72 0.06 18.31
N CYS A 18 -15.70 -0.84 18.25
CA CYS A 18 -15.92 -1.86 19.28
C CYS A 18 -14.72 -2.82 19.39
N SER A 19 -14.08 -3.19 18.25
CA SER A 19 -12.90 -4.03 18.27
C SER A 19 -11.67 -3.33 18.84
N ILE A 20 -11.49 -2.04 18.56
CA ILE A 20 -10.41 -1.25 19.18
C ILE A 20 -10.60 -1.19 20.70
N ALA A 21 -11.81 -0.90 21.17
CA ALA A 21 -12.14 -0.90 22.59
C ALA A 21 -11.86 -2.26 23.25
N TYR A 22 -12.24 -3.35 22.59
CA TYR A 22 -11.97 -4.73 23.04
C TYR A 22 -10.46 -4.99 23.19
N HIS A 23 -9.65 -4.64 22.20
CA HIS A 23 -8.21 -4.91 22.25
C HIS A 23 -7.47 -4.00 23.25
N LEU A 24 -7.84 -2.73 23.38
CA LEU A 24 -7.29 -1.86 24.42
C LEU A 24 -7.57 -2.41 25.82
N THR A 25 -8.82 -2.78 26.12
CA THR A 25 -9.19 -3.32 27.44
C THR A 25 -8.59 -4.70 27.70
N ARG A 26 -8.46 -5.54 26.66
CA ARG A 26 -7.77 -6.83 26.76
C ARG A 26 -6.28 -6.68 27.11
N ASN A 27 -5.65 -5.60 26.68
CA ASN A 27 -4.30 -5.20 27.07
C ASN A 27 -4.27 -4.47 28.43
N ARG A 28 -5.34 -4.56 29.21
CA ARG A 28 -5.51 -4.03 30.58
C ARG A 28 -5.61 -2.50 30.67
N GLU A 29 -5.82 -1.83 29.54
CA GLU A 29 -6.21 -0.42 29.58
C GLU A 29 -7.64 -0.31 30.12
N LYS A 30 -7.82 0.51 31.18
CA LYS A 30 -9.14 0.65 31.85
C LYS A 30 -9.79 1.99 31.55
N ASP A 31 -9.04 2.94 31.04
CA ASP A 31 -9.49 4.30 30.75
C ASP A 31 -9.77 4.42 29.25
N VAL A 32 -10.82 3.71 28.81
CA VAL A 32 -11.26 3.62 27.41
C VAL A 32 -12.74 4.01 27.34
N VAL A 33 -13.01 5.10 26.64
CA VAL A 33 -14.37 5.58 26.36
C VAL A 33 -14.66 5.47 24.86
N LEU A 34 -15.80 4.85 24.52
CA LEU A 34 -16.31 4.81 23.15
C LEU A 34 -17.63 5.61 23.10
N LEU A 35 -17.67 6.59 22.19
CA LEU A 35 -18.86 7.38 21.90
C LEU A 35 -19.51 6.93 20.60
N GLU A 36 -20.80 6.68 20.65
CA GLU A 36 -21.65 6.40 19.48
C GLU A 36 -22.84 7.37 19.47
N ARG A 37 -23.06 8.05 18.35
CA ARG A 37 -24.13 9.05 18.23
C ARG A 37 -25.54 8.48 18.24
N ALA A 38 -25.69 7.21 17.86
CA ALA A 38 -26.97 6.50 17.85
C ALA A 38 -26.85 5.22 18.68
N ALA A 39 -27.30 4.07 18.16
CA ALA A 39 -27.02 2.77 18.78
C ALA A 39 -25.82 2.09 18.09
N LEU A 40 -25.21 1.15 18.80
CA LEU A 40 -24.14 0.33 18.20
C LEU A 40 -24.61 -0.33 16.90
N THR A 41 -23.72 -0.44 15.92
CA THR A 41 -23.91 -1.04 14.59
C THR A 41 -24.66 -0.19 13.56
N GLU A 42 -25.32 0.89 13.91
CA GLU A 42 -26.25 1.64 13.02
C GLU A 42 -25.60 2.37 11.83
N GLY A 43 -24.27 2.26 11.67
CA GLY A 43 -23.58 2.62 10.43
C GLY A 43 -23.66 1.50 9.39
N ALA A 44 -22.52 1.22 8.69
CA ALA A 44 -22.46 0.16 7.68
C ALA A 44 -22.43 -1.28 8.27
N THR A 45 -22.25 -1.43 9.57
CA THR A 45 -22.09 -2.76 10.21
C THR A 45 -23.35 -3.62 10.09
N TRP A 46 -24.54 -3.07 10.38
CA TRP A 46 -25.78 -3.85 10.47
C TRP A 46 -26.27 -4.40 9.13
N HIS A 47 -25.98 -3.72 8.01
CA HIS A 47 -26.38 -4.13 6.68
C HIS A 47 -25.27 -4.79 5.86
N ALA A 48 -24.13 -5.11 6.48
CA ALA A 48 -23.06 -5.83 5.81
C ALA A 48 -23.47 -7.28 5.49
N ALA A 49 -23.04 -7.82 4.33
CA ALA A 49 -23.41 -9.19 3.93
C ALA A 49 -22.82 -10.27 4.85
N GLY A 50 -21.76 -10.00 5.60
CA GLY A 50 -21.22 -10.89 6.62
C GLY A 50 -20.26 -11.97 6.13
N LEU A 51 -19.70 -11.84 4.91
CA LEU A 51 -18.64 -12.75 4.44
C LEU A 51 -17.31 -12.45 5.16
N VAL A 52 -16.64 -13.51 5.62
CA VAL A 52 -15.34 -13.43 6.27
C VAL A 52 -14.31 -14.19 5.44
N GLY A 53 -13.56 -13.44 4.63
CA GLY A 53 -12.51 -13.99 3.79
C GLY A 53 -11.15 -13.37 4.15
N GLN A 54 -10.11 -14.20 4.27
CA GLN A 54 -8.82 -13.83 4.84
C GLN A 54 -7.81 -13.34 3.80
N LEU A 55 -7.76 -13.95 2.61
CA LEU A 55 -6.73 -13.65 1.60
C LEU A 55 -6.88 -12.25 1.02
N ARG A 56 -5.75 -11.53 0.98
CA ARG A 56 -5.60 -10.22 0.31
C ARG A 56 -4.29 -10.20 -0.48
N SER A 57 -4.08 -9.14 -1.27
CA SER A 57 -2.87 -8.95 -2.09
C SER A 57 -1.60 -8.76 -1.26
N SER A 58 -1.71 -8.28 -0.04
CA SER A 58 -0.60 -8.06 0.89
C SER A 58 -0.50 -9.18 1.92
N ARG A 59 0.74 -9.64 2.19
CA ARG A 59 1.03 -10.62 3.26
C ARG A 59 0.53 -10.15 4.61
N ASN A 60 0.85 -8.92 4.99
CA ASN A 60 0.53 -8.42 6.33
C ASN A 60 -0.96 -8.11 6.48
N THR A 61 -1.64 -7.64 5.43
CA THR A 61 -3.10 -7.54 5.44
C THR A 61 -3.75 -8.92 5.60
N THR A 62 -3.28 -9.95 4.90
CA THR A 62 -3.78 -11.33 5.07
C THR A 62 -3.55 -11.83 6.51
N ARG A 63 -2.37 -11.59 7.09
CA ARG A 63 -2.08 -11.95 8.49
C ARG A 63 -2.99 -11.22 9.47
N MET A 64 -3.26 -9.94 9.23
CA MET A 64 -4.21 -9.16 10.02
C MET A 64 -5.62 -9.76 9.96
N LEU A 65 -6.09 -10.16 8.77
CA LEU A 65 -7.41 -10.80 8.65
C LEU A 65 -7.47 -12.20 9.28
N LYS A 66 -6.37 -12.96 9.29
CA LYS A 66 -6.27 -14.21 10.05
C LYS A 66 -6.49 -13.97 11.55
N LYS A 67 -5.89 -12.92 12.12
CA LYS A 67 -6.12 -12.54 13.53
C LYS A 67 -7.60 -12.24 13.81
N SER A 68 -8.36 -11.75 12.83
CA SER A 68 -9.81 -11.58 12.98
C SER A 68 -10.52 -12.92 13.15
N VAL A 69 -10.21 -13.91 12.33
CA VAL A 69 -10.77 -15.27 12.45
C VAL A 69 -10.39 -15.90 13.79
N GLU A 70 -9.14 -15.75 14.23
CA GLU A 70 -8.67 -16.21 15.53
C GLU A 70 -9.42 -15.55 16.69
N MET A 71 -9.71 -14.26 16.58
CA MET A 71 -10.53 -13.54 17.56
C MET A 71 -11.97 -14.04 17.59
N TYR A 72 -12.59 -14.29 16.42
CA TYR A 72 -13.99 -14.77 16.37
C TYR A 72 -14.11 -16.19 16.96
N ASP A 73 -13.15 -17.06 16.66
CA ASP A 73 -13.07 -18.39 17.31
C ASP A 73 -12.94 -18.26 18.83
N ARG A 74 -12.12 -17.34 19.33
CA ARG A 74 -11.92 -17.09 20.76
C ARG A 74 -13.16 -16.54 21.44
N LEU A 75 -13.82 -15.54 20.85
CA LEU A 75 -15.06 -14.97 21.39
C LEU A 75 -16.14 -16.04 21.62
N GLN A 76 -16.28 -17.01 20.71
CA GLN A 76 -17.22 -18.12 20.90
C GLN A 76 -16.76 -19.13 21.97
N LYS A 77 -15.48 -19.53 21.93
CA LYS A 77 -14.98 -20.65 22.72
C LYS A 77 -14.55 -20.26 24.14
N GLU A 78 -13.87 -19.12 24.27
CA GLU A 78 -13.28 -18.67 25.53
C GLU A 78 -14.16 -17.66 26.25
N ASP A 79 -14.71 -16.66 25.52
CA ASP A 79 -15.54 -15.61 26.10
C ASP A 79 -17.02 -16.01 26.18
N GLY A 80 -17.40 -17.18 25.63
CA GLY A 80 -18.76 -17.73 25.73
C GLY A 80 -19.83 -16.93 24.99
N MET A 81 -19.42 -16.11 24.00
CA MET A 81 -20.36 -15.26 23.24
C MET A 81 -21.10 -16.06 22.19
N SER A 82 -22.41 -15.85 22.09
CA SER A 82 -23.25 -16.46 21.05
C SER A 82 -23.47 -15.46 19.92
N PHE A 83 -22.93 -15.77 18.75
CA PHE A 83 -23.15 -15.08 17.48
C PHE A 83 -22.95 -16.08 16.35
N ASP A 84 -23.59 -15.86 15.21
CA ASP A 84 -23.66 -16.86 14.12
C ASP A 84 -22.35 -16.91 13.28
N TRP A 85 -21.21 -17.20 13.92
CA TRP A 85 -19.93 -17.45 13.24
C TRP A 85 -19.85 -18.88 12.77
N LYS A 86 -19.77 -19.07 11.45
CA LYS A 86 -19.66 -20.38 10.79
C LYS A 86 -18.43 -20.44 9.89
N LYS A 87 -17.57 -21.37 10.19
CA LYS A 87 -16.32 -21.64 9.45
C LYS A 87 -16.56 -22.71 8.39
N THR A 88 -17.29 -22.34 7.32
CA THR A 88 -17.72 -23.23 6.26
C THR A 88 -16.83 -23.22 5.02
N GLY A 89 -15.79 -22.39 5.04
CA GLY A 89 -14.90 -22.16 3.91
C GLY A 89 -15.40 -21.09 2.92
N SER A 90 -14.55 -20.83 1.92
CA SER A 90 -14.91 -19.99 0.79
C SER A 90 -14.39 -20.53 -0.53
N LEU A 91 -15.18 -20.39 -1.57
CA LEU A 91 -14.88 -20.72 -2.97
C LEU A 91 -14.67 -19.44 -3.79
N ARG A 92 -13.65 -19.45 -4.66
CA ARG A 92 -13.47 -18.45 -5.71
C ARG A 92 -13.37 -19.16 -7.05
N LEU A 93 -14.38 -18.98 -7.89
CA LEU A 93 -14.51 -19.67 -9.17
C LEU A 93 -13.54 -19.13 -10.22
N ALA A 94 -13.11 -20.00 -11.13
CA ALA A 94 -12.34 -19.68 -12.32
C ALA A 94 -13.12 -20.14 -13.56
N ALA A 95 -13.71 -19.19 -14.30
CA ALA A 95 -14.57 -19.45 -15.44
C ALA A 95 -13.87 -19.30 -16.79
N ASN A 96 -12.62 -18.84 -16.82
CA ASN A 96 -11.79 -18.74 -18.02
C ASN A 96 -10.30 -18.95 -17.65
N GLU A 97 -9.43 -18.97 -18.67
CA GLU A 97 -7.99 -19.26 -18.49
C GLU A 97 -7.30 -18.18 -17.65
N ASP A 98 -7.60 -16.89 -17.85
CA ASP A 98 -7.01 -15.80 -17.06
C ASP A 98 -7.44 -15.88 -15.60
N ARG A 99 -8.70 -16.19 -15.30
CA ARG A 99 -9.19 -16.45 -13.93
C ARG A 99 -8.52 -17.66 -13.30
N LEU A 100 -8.22 -18.69 -14.11
CA LEU A 100 -7.49 -19.86 -13.62
C LEU A 100 -6.03 -19.51 -13.29
N LEU A 101 -5.37 -18.68 -14.09
CA LEU A 101 -4.04 -18.17 -13.80
C LEU A 101 -4.05 -17.28 -12.53
N GLU A 102 -5.02 -16.38 -12.41
CA GLU A 102 -5.23 -15.56 -11.20
C GLU A 102 -5.39 -16.46 -9.95
N ALA A 103 -6.28 -17.47 -10.01
CA ALA A 103 -6.55 -18.37 -8.89
C ALA A 103 -5.32 -19.17 -8.48
N LYS A 104 -4.54 -19.70 -9.44
CA LYS A 104 -3.27 -20.39 -9.19
C LYS A 104 -2.26 -19.46 -8.52
N ARG A 105 -2.12 -18.22 -8.99
CA ARG A 105 -1.25 -17.21 -8.39
C ARG A 105 -1.67 -16.91 -6.95
N LEU A 106 -2.96 -16.69 -6.70
CA LEU A 106 -3.49 -16.45 -5.36
C LEU A 106 -3.25 -17.63 -4.41
N THR A 107 -3.36 -18.87 -4.90
CA THR A 107 -3.06 -20.07 -4.10
C THR A 107 -1.58 -20.12 -3.70
N THR A 108 -0.67 -19.84 -4.62
CA THR A 108 0.76 -19.72 -4.35
C THR A 108 1.05 -18.64 -3.30
N MET A 109 0.44 -17.45 -3.45
CA MET A 109 0.60 -16.35 -2.49
C MET A 109 0.06 -16.72 -1.10
N ALA A 110 -1.14 -17.33 -1.02
CA ALA A 110 -1.75 -17.76 0.24
C ALA A 110 -0.82 -18.69 1.03
N GLN A 111 -0.20 -19.66 0.35
CA GLN A 111 0.79 -20.56 0.97
C GLN A 111 1.97 -19.77 1.55
N SER A 112 2.50 -18.78 0.83
CA SER A 112 3.59 -17.94 1.30
C SER A 112 3.19 -17.07 2.52
N PHE A 113 1.91 -16.73 2.63
CA PHE A 113 1.36 -15.97 3.76
C PHE A 113 0.95 -16.84 4.95
N GLY A 114 1.13 -18.17 4.83
CA GLY A 114 0.74 -19.14 5.86
C GLY A 114 -0.77 -19.29 5.97
N LEU A 115 -1.50 -19.14 4.86
CA LEU A 115 -2.93 -19.42 4.74
C LEU A 115 -3.14 -20.67 3.90
N GLU A 116 -3.88 -21.64 4.43
CA GLU A 116 -4.24 -22.84 3.69
C GLU A 116 -5.21 -22.48 2.55
N MET A 117 -4.81 -22.76 1.32
CA MET A 117 -5.60 -22.56 0.12
C MET A 117 -5.22 -23.61 -0.91
N SER A 118 -6.18 -24.16 -1.61
CA SER A 118 -5.99 -25.19 -2.62
C SER A 118 -6.80 -24.92 -3.88
N MET A 119 -6.25 -25.32 -5.02
CA MET A 119 -7.02 -25.42 -6.26
C MET A 119 -7.82 -26.73 -6.23
N ILE A 120 -9.11 -26.64 -6.53
CA ILE A 120 -10.03 -27.77 -6.60
C ILE A 120 -10.67 -27.89 -7.99
N ARG A 121 -11.07 -29.11 -8.35
CA ARG A 121 -11.69 -29.41 -9.65
C ARG A 121 -13.16 -28.96 -9.67
N PRO A 122 -13.74 -28.74 -10.85
CA PRO A 122 -15.18 -28.46 -10.99
C PRO A 122 -16.09 -29.47 -10.28
N SER A 123 -15.75 -30.77 -10.28
CA SER A 123 -16.51 -31.79 -9.55
C SER A 123 -16.51 -31.55 -8.03
N ASP A 124 -15.40 -31.16 -7.47
CA ASP A 124 -15.26 -30.93 -6.04
C ASP A 124 -16.03 -29.66 -5.62
N VAL A 125 -16.10 -28.65 -6.52
CA VAL A 125 -16.94 -27.46 -6.33
C VAL A 125 -18.41 -27.83 -6.27
N MET A 126 -18.87 -28.73 -7.16
CA MET A 126 -20.26 -29.20 -7.20
C MET A 126 -20.63 -29.98 -5.93
N GLU A 127 -19.69 -30.71 -5.31
CA GLU A 127 -19.91 -31.37 -4.02
C GLU A 127 -20.07 -30.36 -2.88
N LEU A 128 -19.27 -29.29 -2.87
CA LEU A 128 -19.28 -28.26 -1.82
C LEU A 128 -20.45 -27.26 -1.98
N PHE A 129 -20.85 -26.97 -3.22
CA PHE A 129 -21.90 -26.00 -3.53
C PHE A 129 -22.79 -26.52 -4.68
N PRO A 130 -23.68 -27.47 -4.44
CA PRO A 130 -24.46 -28.18 -5.48
C PRO A 130 -25.53 -27.34 -6.18
N LEU A 131 -25.68 -26.06 -5.82
CA LEU A 131 -26.63 -25.13 -6.47
C LEU A 131 -26.11 -24.55 -7.79
N ILE A 132 -24.80 -24.66 -8.08
CA ILE A 132 -24.22 -24.12 -9.32
C ILE A 132 -24.09 -25.19 -10.39
N GLU A 133 -24.06 -24.74 -11.62
CA GLU A 133 -23.78 -25.62 -12.77
C GLU A 133 -22.30 -25.68 -13.10
N GLN A 134 -21.84 -26.83 -13.56
CA GLN A 134 -20.46 -27.05 -13.96
C GLN A 134 -20.09 -26.37 -15.28
N LYS A 135 -21.05 -26.00 -16.10
CA LYS A 135 -20.82 -25.44 -17.45
C LYS A 135 -19.94 -24.20 -17.41
N GLY A 136 -18.81 -24.24 -18.13
CA GLY A 136 -17.87 -23.13 -18.23
C GLY A 136 -16.95 -22.96 -17.01
N LEU A 137 -17.00 -23.86 -16.03
CA LEU A 137 -16.14 -23.82 -14.86
C LEU A 137 -14.83 -24.62 -15.14
N LEU A 138 -13.68 -23.97 -14.96
CA LEU A 138 -12.35 -24.60 -15.12
C LEU A 138 -11.78 -25.08 -13.79
N GLY A 139 -12.28 -24.58 -12.65
CA GLY A 139 -11.87 -24.93 -11.30
C GLY A 139 -12.23 -23.84 -10.32
N ALA A 140 -11.79 -24.01 -9.08
CA ALA A 140 -11.91 -22.97 -8.06
C ALA A 140 -10.74 -23.01 -7.10
N ALA A 141 -10.50 -21.89 -6.43
CA ALA A 141 -9.65 -21.82 -5.26
C ALA A 141 -10.52 -21.92 -3.99
N PHE A 142 -10.09 -22.78 -3.04
CA PHE A 142 -10.83 -23.05 -1.81
C PHE A 142 -9.97 -22.73 -0.57
N ILE A 143 -10.56 -21.97 0.36
CA ILE A 143 -9.95 -21.61 1.65
C ILE A 143 -10.85 -22.19 2.76
N PRO A 144 -10.44 -23.26 3.45
CA PRO A 144 -11.28 -23.94 4.44
C PRO A 144 -11.51 -23.13 5.72
N SER A 145 -10.60 -22.22 6.07
CA SER A 145 -10.67 -21.41 7.29
C SER A 145 -11.52 -20.13 7.15
N ASP A 146 -12.00 -19.81 5.97
CA ASP A 146 -12.95 -18.73 5.73
C ASP A 146 -14.37 -19.11 6.20
N GLY A 147 -15.27 -18.15 6.23
CA GLY A 147 -16.66 -18.42 6.62
C GLY A 147 -17.56 -17.19 6.50
N HIS A 148 -18.58 -17.19 7.33
CA HIS A 148 -19.54 -16.07 7.40
C HIS A 148 -20.09 -15.89 8.83
N VAL A 149 -20.66 -14.71 9.07
CA VAL A 149 -21.15 -14.32 10.40
C VAL A 149 -22.34 -13.37 10.25
N ASP A 150 -23.17 -13.28 11.28
CA ASP A 150 -24.10 -12.14 11.44
C ASP A 150 -23.33 -10.92 11.97
N PRO A 151 -23.24 -9.83 11.20
CA PRO A 151 -22.39 -8.69 11.54
C PRO A 151 -22.83 -7.94 12.80
N ALA A 152 -24.13 -7.80 13.01
CA ALA A 152 -24.67 -7.05 14.13
C ALA A 152 -24.45 -7.80 15.46
N SER A 153 -24.72 -9.11 15.48
CA SER A 153 -24.50 -9.97 16.65
C SER A 153 -23.02 -10.05 17.00
N LEU A 154 -22.12 -10.15 16.00
CA LEU A 154 -20.68 -10.12 16.22
C LEU A 154 -20.24 -8.80 16.87
N CYS A 155 -20.69 -7.65 16.36
CA CYS A 155 -20.34 -6.36 16.92
C CYS A 155 -20.84 -6.20 18.38
N GLN A 156 -22.05 -6.65 18.67
CA GLN A 156 -22.61 -6.64 20.03
C GLN A 156 -21.83 -7.57 20.98
N ALA A 157 -21.40 -8.73 20.51
CA ALA A 157 -20.56 -9.64 21.28
C ALA A 157 -19.21 -8.99 21.63
N ILE A 158 -18.54 -8.38 20.65
CA ILE A 158 -17.28 -7.65 20.86
C ILE A 158 -17.47 -6.53 21.90
N ALA A 159 -18.51 -5.71 21.73
CA ALA A 159 -18.82 -4.60 22.64
C ALA A 159 -19.14 -5.09 24.06
N THR A 160 -19.82 -6.23 24.19
CA THR A 160 -20.15 -6.83 25.50
C THR A 160 -18.89 -7.25 26.24
N VAL A 161 -17.96 -7.92 25.56
CA VAL A 161 -16.69 -8.31 26.17
C VAL A 161 -15.85 -7.09 26.54
N ALA A 162 -15.79 -6.07 25.67
CA ALA A 162 -15.08 -4.83 25.96
C ALA A 162 -15.64 -4.13 27.23
N ARG A 163 -16.97 -4.05 27.40
CA ARG A 163 -17.62 -3.53 28.62
C ARG A 163 -17.27 -4.34 29.87
N ASN A 164 -17.32 -5.67 29.75
CA ASN A 164 -16.97 -6.56 30.86
C ASN A 164 -15.50 -6.41 31.28
N GLN A 165 -14.65 -5.98 30.39
CA GLN A 165 -13.23 -5.69 30.62
C GLN A 165 -12.95 -4.26 31.08
N GLY A 166 -13.97 -3.39 31.11
CA GLY A 166 -13.90 -2.04 31.67
C GLY A 166 -14.01 -0.89 30.68
N ALA A 167 -14.30 -1.14 29.39
CA ALA A 167 -14.61 -0.06 28.47
C ALA A 167 -15.94 0.62 28.81
N GLU A 168 -15.96 1.93 28.83
CA GLU A 168 -17.17 2.73 28.89
C GLU A 168 -17.70 2.98 27.48
N ILE A 169 -18.86 2.42 27.15
CA ILE A 169 -19.49 2.58 25.84
C ILE A 169 -20.77 3.40 25.99
N ARG A 170 -20.74 4.64 25.52
CA ARG A 170 -21.83 5.60 25.55
C ARG A 170 -22.52 5.68 24.19
N GLN A 171 -23.81 5.43 24.15
CA GLN A 171 -24.68 5.53 23.01
C GLN A 171 -25.54 6.77 23.10
N GLY A 172 -25.95 7.36 21.98
CA GLY A 172 -26.73 8.60 21.94
C GLY A 172 -25.86 9.86 22.12
N VAL A 173 -24.51 9.74 22.05
CA VAL A 173 -23.58 10.86 22.27
C VAL A 173 -22.95 11.25 20.95
N GLU A 174 -23.36 12.40 20.41
CA GLU A 174 -22.83 12.94 19.16
C GLU A 174 -21.65 13.88 19.40
N VAL A 175 -20.59 13.74 18.60
CA VAL A 175 -19.47 14.68 18.55
C VAL A 175 -19.85 15.89 17.70
N ILE A 176 -19.89 17.06 18.32
CA ILE A 176 -20.31 18.31 17.71
C ILE A 176 -19.12 19.00 17.02
N ASP A 177 -17.99 19.14 17.73
CA ASP A 177 -16.80 19.84 17.22
C ASP A 177 -15.53 19.45 17.97
N PHE A 178 -14.39 19.98 17.52
CA PHE A 178 -13.06 19.75 18.09
C PHE A 178 -12.33 21.06 18.31
N LYS A 179 -11.61 21.18 19.43
CA LYS A 179 -10.64 22.26 19.65
C LYS A 179 -9.22 21.73 19.48
N THR A 180 -8.43 22.49 18.73
CA THR A 180 -7.04 22.13 18.45
C THR A 180 -6.08 23.18 18.98
N LYS A 181 -4.88 22.76 19.38
CA LYS A 181 -3.76 23.64 19.75
C LYS A 181 -2.45 23.00 19.24
N GLY A 182 -1.80 23.69 18.29
CA GLY A 182 -0.64 23.11 17.59
C GLY A 182 -1.02 21.81 16.88
N ARG A 183 -0.28 20.77 17.11
CA ARG A 183 -0.50 19.43 16.53
C ARG A 183 -1.38 18.52 17.40
N ARG A 184 -2.17 19.06 18.33
CA ARG A 184 -3.02 18.23 19.20
C ARG A 184 -4.47 18.67 19.19
N VAL A 185 -5.39 17.71 19.21
CA VAL A 185 -6.76 17.92 19.62
C VAL A 185 -6.77 17.99 21.15
N VAL A 186 -7.21 19.12 21.70
CA VAL A 186 -7.19 19.37 23.15
C VAL A 186 -8.56 19.21 23.80
N GLU A 187 -9.63 19.22 23.00
CA GLU A 187 -11.00 19.04 23.49
C GLU A 187 -11.89 18.50 22.36
N VAL A 188 -12.80 17.59 22.70
CA VAL A 188 -13.86 17.07 21.83
C VAL A 188 -15.20 17.51 22.43
N GLU A 189 -15.95 18.35 21.71
CA GLU A 189 -17.26 18.83 22.12
C GLU A 189 -18.34 17.82 21.74
N THR A 190 -19.23 17.45 22.68
CA THR A 190 -20.31 16.49 22.45
C THR A 190 -21.64 16.99 22.97
N THR A 191 -22.72 16.28 22.65
CA THR A 191 -24.07 16.55 23.16
C THR A 191 -24.21 16.40 24.68
N GLU A 192 -23.30 15.68 25.35
CA GLU A 192 -23.37 15.46 26.81
C GLU A 192 -22.33 16.28 27.59
N GLY A 193 -21.31 16.82 26.92
CA GLY A 193 -20.22 17.59 27.54
C GLY A 193 -18.95 17.50 26.72
N ASN A 194 -17.84 18.01 27.27
CA ASN A 194 -16.57 18.06 26.59
C ASN A 194 -15.65 16.95 27.10
N TYR A 195 -14.90 16.33 26.17
CA TYR A 195 -13.92 15.31 26.48
C TYR A 195 -12.51 15.82 26.22
N LYS A 196 -11.59 15.52 27.13
CA LYS A 196 -10.14 15.62 26.93
C LYS A 196 -9.57 14.23 26.91
N ALA A 197 -8.72 13.95 25.92
CA ALA A 197 -8.13 12.61 25.77
C ALA A 197 -6.66 12.68 25.34
N ASP A 198 -5.85 11.71 25.81
CA ASP A 198 -4.48 11.56 25.35
C ASP A 198 -4.45 11.09 23.91
N ASN A 199 -5.33 10.14 23.54
CA ASN A 199 -5.47 9.59 22.20
C ASN A 199 -6.95 9.62 21.76
N ILE A 200 -7.20 10.12 20.57
CA ILE A 200 -8.52 10.19 19.94
C ILE A 200 -8.50 9.33 18.69
N ILE A 201 -9.43 8.39 18.58
CA ILE A 201 -9.50 7.44 17.48
C ILE A 201 -10.80 7.65 16.72
N LEU A 202 -10.71 8.03 15.45
CA LEU A 202 -11.86 8.16 14.55
C LEU A 202 -12.18 6.84 13.86
N ALA A 203 -13.17 6.11 14.39
CA ALA A 203 -13.74 4.89 13.79
C ALA A 203 -15.12 5.18 13.15
N THR A 204 -15.25 6.33 12.49
CA THR A 204 -16.49 6.99 12.11
C THR A 204 -17.11 6.51 10.79
N GLY A 205 -16.56 5.41 10.23
CA GLY A 205 -17.12 4.73 9.07
C GLY A 205 -17.38 5.65 7.88
N MET A 206 -18.60 5.66 7.36
CA MET A 206 -18.98 6.46 6.19
C MET A 206 -18.98 7.98 6.46
N TRP A 207 -19.09 8.44 7.72
CA TRP A 207 -19.08 9.86 8.12
C TRP A 207 -17.68 10.41 8.40
N SER A 208 -16.63 9.65 8.12
CA SER A 208 -15.25 10.07 8.43
C SER A 208 -14.85 11.37 7.74
N ARG A 209 -15.39 11.60 6.55
CA ARG A 209 -15.13 12.83 5.80
C ARG A 209 -15.74 14.05 6.48
N GLU A 210 -16.98 13.96 6.94
CA GLU A 210 -17.70 15.04 7.63
C GLU A 210 -17.02 15.36 8.98
N ILE A 211 -16.63 14.34 9.72
CA ILE A 211 -15.87 14.50 10.96
C ILE A 211 -14.49 15.12 10.68
N GLY A 212 -13.81 14.67 9.64
CA GLY A 212 -12.53 15.26 9.22
C GLY A 212 -12.65 16.75 8.89
N GLN A 213 -13.73 17.19 8.25
CA GLN A 213 -13.97 18.61 7.93
C GLN A 213 -14.04 19.50 9.18
N LYS A 214 -14.58 19.01 10.31
CA LYS A 214 -14.58 19.70 11.60
C LYS A 214 -13.18 19.94 12.15
N LEU A 215 -12.23 19.08 11.79
CA LEU A 215 -10.80 19.17 12.11
C LEU A 215 -9.97 19.89 11.05
N GLY A 216 -10.58 20.38 9.97
CA GLY A 216 -9.89 21.00 8.85
C GLY A 216 -9.09 20.01 7.97
N ILE A 217 -9.33 18.70 8.10
CA ILE A 217 -8.65 17.65 7.32
C ILE A 217 -9.58 17.05 6.26
N ARG A 218 -8.97 16.54 5.18
CA ARG A 218 -9.69 15.89 4.09
C ARG A 218 -9.36 14.41 4.08
N ILE A 219 -10.17 13.62 4.78
CA ILE A 219 -10.01 12.17 4.80
C ILE A 219 -10.39 11.62 3.40
N PRO A 220 -9.50 10.85 2.72
CA PRO A 220 -9.72 10.36 1.37
C PRO A 220 -10.63 9.12 1.36
N ALA A 221 -11.85 9.29 1.84
CA ALA A 221 -12.89 8.27 1.90
C ALA A 221 -14.23 8.85 1.43
N CYS A 222 -15.06 8.03 0.79
CA CYS A 222 -16.47 8.32 0.53
C CYS A 222 -17.31 7.05 0.60
N ALA A 223 -18.60 7.19 0.80
CA ALA A 223 -19.52 6.07 0.69
C ALA A 223 -19.96 5.87 -0.76
N VAL A 224 -20.14 4.61 -1.15
CA VAL A 224 -20.78 4.23 -2.43
C VAL A 224 -21.92 3.26 -2.15
N GLU A 225 -22.93 3.24 -3.04
CA GLU A 225 -24.02 2.29 -2.95
C GLU A 225 -23.55 0.87 -3.20
N HIS A 226 -24.02 -0.06 -2.41
CA HIS A 226 -23.81 -1.50 -2.60
C HIS A 226 -25.08 -2.26 -2.37
N GLN A 227 -25.42 -3.11 -3.33
CA GLN A 227 -26.71 -3.79 -3.34
C GLN A 227 -26.55 -5.31 -3.33
N TYR A 228 -27.41 -5.97 -2.54
CA TYR A 228 -27.59 -7.42 -2.57
C TYR A 228 -29.05 -7.79 -2.29
N ILE A 229 -29.43 -9.00 -2.66
CA ILE A 229 -30.74 -9.57 -2.37
C ILE A 229 -30.63 -10.70 -1.36
N ILE A 230 -31.70 -10.91 -0.61
CA ILE A 230 -31.98 -12.11 0.16
C ILE A 230 -33.12 -12.83 -0.56
N THR A 231 -32.91 -14.09 -0.96
CA THR A 231 -33.91 -14.89 -1.66
C THR A 231 -34.99 -15.39 -0.69
N GLU A 232 -36.14 -15.83 -1.23
CA GLU A 232 -36.97 -16.77 -0.49
C GLU A 232 -36.25 -18.10 -0.31
N SER A 233 -36.82 -19.02 0.48
CA SER A 233 -36.12 -20.31 0.75
C SER A 233 -35.99 -21.14 -0.54
N THR A 234 -34.82 -21.69 -0.74
CA THR A 234 -34.52 -22.65 -1.82
C THR A 234 -35.09 -24.05 -1.54
N GLY A 235 -35.62 -24.26 -0.33
CA GLY A 235 -36.05 -25.58 0.12
C GLY A 235 -34.94 -26.54 0.55
N LEU A 236 -33.69 -26.08 0.49
CA LEU A 236 -32.49 -26.86 0.85
C LEU A 236 -31.89 -26.41 2.17
N ASP A 237 -31.20 -27.32 2.86
CA ASP A 237 -30.35 -26.97 4.01
C ASP A 237 -29.00 -26.44 3.50
N LEU A 238 -28.78 -25.15 3.70
CA LEU A 238 -27.56 -24.46 3.27
C LEU A 238 -26.58 -24.22 4.45
N ALA A 239 -26.85 -24.74 5.63
CA ALA A 239 -26.12 -24.41 6.86
C ALA A 239 -24.61 -24.64 6.77
N ASN A 240 -24.16 -25.61 5.98
CA ASN A 240 -22.76 -26.00 5.82
C ASN A 240 -22.15 -25.57 4.47
N PHE A 241 -22.87 -24.83 3.66
CA PHE A 241 -22.33 -24.38 2.39
C PHE A 241 -21.26 -23.32 2.60
N PRO A 242 -20.14 -23.36 1.85
CA PRO A 242 -19.15 -22.30 1.87
C PRO A 242 -19.73 -21.00 1.30
N THR A 243 -19.10 -19.86 1.60
CA THR A 243 -19.34 -18.68 0.79
C THR A 243 -18.72 -18.87 -0.60
N LEU A 244 -19.35 -18.30 -1.63
CA LEU A 244 -18.88 -18.45 -3.00
C LEU A 244 -18.72 -17.08 -3.65
N ARG A 245 -17.67 -16.92 -4.44
CA ARG A 245 -17.41 -15.73 -5.28
C ARG A 245 -17.19 -16.18 -6.71
N ASP A 246 -17.95 -15.60 -7.64
CA ASP A 246 -17.70 -15.69 -9.08
C ASP A 246 -17.25 -14.32 -9.61
N PRO A 247 -15.94 -14.07 -9.62
CA PRO A 247 -15.43 -12.77 -10.04
C PRO A 247 -15.59 -12.51 -11.56
N GLU A 248 -15.84 -13.53 -12.37
CA GLU A 248 -16.10 -13.34 -13.80
C GLU A 248 -17.51 -12.80 -14.04
N ARG A 249 -18.48 -13.25 -13.25
CA ARG A 249 -19.86 -12.76 -13.26
C ARG A 249 -20.11 -11.64 -12.25
N LEU A 250 -19.06 -11.18 -11.55
CA LEU A 250 -19.10 -10.08 -10.58
C LEU A 250 -20.01 -10.35 -9.37
N VAL A 251 -20.32 -11.61 -9.02
CA VAL A 251 -21.29 -11.98 -7.98
C VAL A 251 -20.67 -12.77 -6.84
N TYR A 252 -21.33 -12.69 -5.68
CA TYR A 252 -21.03 -13.49 -4.50
C TYR A 252 -22.30 -14.08 -3.89
N TYR A 253 -22.09 -15.20 -3.16
CA TYR A 253 -23.15 -15.91 -2.46
C TYR A 253 -22.75 -16.16 -1.02
N LYS A 254 -23.72 -16.01 -0.12
CA LYS A 254 -23.59 -16.42 1.27
C LYS A 254 -24.85 -17.18 1.70
N PRO A 255 -24.71 -18.37 2.33
CA PRO A 255 -25.83 -19.03 2.99
C PRO A 255 -26.49 -18.13 4.04
N ASP A 256 -27.80 -18.12 4.06
CA ASP A 256 -28.58 -17.44 5.08
C ASP A 256 -29.52 -18.42 5.81
N VAL A 257 -30.10 -17.97 6.89
CA VAL A 257 -30.99 -18.82 7.68
C VAL A 257 -32.19 -19.33 6.89
N SER A 258 -32.69 -20.50 7.27
CA SER A 258 -33.91 -21.10 6.68
C SER A 258 -33.80 -21.43 5.18
N GLY A 259 -32.60 -21.80 4.72
CA GLY A 259 -32.36 -22.20 3.32
C GLY A 259 -32.41 -21.07 2.32
N ARG A 260 -32.17 -19.85 2.74
CA ARG A 260 -32.07 -18.65 1.87
C ARG A 260 -30.65 -18.40 1.43
N LEU A 261 -30.49 -17.63 0.38
CA LEU A 261 -29.20 -17.10 -0.09
C LEU A 261 -29.18 -15.58 -0.04
N VAL A 262 -28.07 -15.03 0.44
CA VAL A 262 -27.64 -13.67 0.13
C VAL A 262 -26.91 -13.74 -1.20
N VAL A 263 -27.34 -12.96 -2.18
CA VAL A 263 -26.72 -12.84 -3.51
C VAL A 263 -26.45 -11.36 -3.77
N GLY A 264 -25.19 -11.01 -3.95
CA GLY A 264 -24.77 -9.63 -4.23
C GLY A 264 -23.68 -9.61 -5.28
N GLY A 265 -23.23 -8.39 -5.65
CA GLY A 265 -22.19 -8.25 -6.66
C GLY A 265 -21.59 -6.85 -6.68
N TYR A 266 -20.66 -6.64 -7.63
CA TYR A 266 -19.93 -5.40 -7.81
C TYR A 266 -20.06 -4.94 -9.26
N GLU A 267 -21.13 -4.19 -9.53
CA GLU A 267 -21.39 -3.58 -10.83
C GLU A 267 -20.40 -2.45 -11.16
N ASP A 268 -20.27 -2.09 -12.45
CA ASP A 268 -19.29 -1.11 -12.91
C ASP A 268 -19.69 0.35 -12.61
N ASP A 269 -20.96 0.60 -12.38
CA ASP A 269 -21.58 1.92 -12.36
C ASP A 269 -22.18 2.30 -10.99
N THR A 270 -21.58 1.84 -9.88
CA THR A 270 -22.03 2.23 -8.55
C THR A 270 -22.05 3.75 -8.36
N LEU A 271 -22.94 4.23 -7.49
CA LEU A 271 -23.13 5.65 -7.25
C LEU A 271 -22.48 6.08 -5.91
N PRO A 272 -21.70 7.18 -5.91
CA PRO A 272 -21.28 7.79 -4.68
C PRO A 272 -22.48 8.30 -3.88
N PHE A 273 -22.51 7.98 -2.58
CA PHE A 273 -23.56 8.42 -1.65
C PHE A 273 -23.09 9.56 -0.76
N GLY A 274 -24.00 10.47 -0.42
CA GLY A 274 -23.71 11.59 0.48
C GLY A 274 -22.75 12.60 -0.15
N CYS A 275 -22.95 12.93 -1.40
CA CYS A 275 -22.13 13.90 -2.11
C CYS A 275 -22.89 15.24 -2.27
N PRO A 276 -22.44 16.31 -1.62
CA PRO A 276 -21.15 16.49 -0.94
C PRO A 276 -21.11 15.99 0.52
N THR A 277 -22.22 15.70 1.17
CA THR A 277 -22.30 15.41 2.61
C THR A 277 -23.36 14.34 2.89
N ILE A 278 -23.03 13.36 3.74
CA ILE A 278 -24.00 12.38 4.24
C ILE A 278 -24.92 13.08 5.25
N PRO A 279 -26.25 12.91 5.15
CA PRO A 279 -27.20 13.48 6.13
C PRO A 279 -26.86 13.05 7.55
N GLY A 280 -26.93 13.99 8.51
CA GLY A 280 -26.59 13.74 9.91
C GLY A 280 -27.53 12.74 10.58
N ASP A 281 -28.78 12.66 10.12
CA ASP A 281 -29.85 11.76 10.61
C ASP A 281 -29.89 10.42 9.87
N PHE A 282 -28.95 10.14 8.94
CA PHE A 282 -28.88 8.87 8.24
C PHE A 282 -28.30 7.77 9.15
N THR A 283 -29.14 7.22 10.04
CA THR A 283 -28.80 6.13 10.96
C THR A 283 -29.76 4.98 10.74
N ARG A 284 -29.25 3.73 10.69
CA ARG A 284 -30.04 2.51 10.48
C ARG A 284 -31.03 2.62 9.29
N GLN A 285 -30.57 3.29 8.24
CA GLN A 285 -31.37 3.48 7.03
C GLN A 285 -30.69 2.77 5.86
N LEU A 286 -31.50 2.32 4.92
CA LEU A 286 -31.10 1.83 3.61
C LEU A 286 -31.41 2.89 2.55
N LEU A 287 -30.69 2.81 1.46
CA LEU A 287 -30.99 3.57 0.27
C LEU A 287 -32.17 2.95 -0.49
N PRO A 288 -32.84 3.70 -1.35
CA PRO A 288 -33.87 3.14 -2.23
C PRO A 288 -33.34 1.95 -3.04
N GLU A 289 -34.17 0.95 -3.21
CA GLU A 289 -33.84 -0.19 -4.06
C GLU A 289 -33.62 0.26 -5.51
N ASN A 290 -32.57 -0.25 -6.13
CA ASN A 290 -32.25 0.00 -7.54
C ASN A 290 -32.16 -1.33 -8.29
N LEU A 291 -33.31 -1.96 -8.52
CA LEU A 291 -33.38 -3.25 -9.19
C LEU A 291 -32.84 -3.18 -10.62
N ASN A 292 -33.02 -2.06 -11.34
CA ASN A 292 -32.51 -1.92 -12.70
C ASN A 292 -30.97 -2.07 -12.76
N ARG A 293 -30.27 -1.59 -11.75
CA ARG A 293 -28.82 -1.75 -11.66
C ARG A 293 -28.42 -3.16 -11.19
N PHE A 294 -29.26 -3.82 -10.39
CA PHE A 294 -29.02 -5.17 -9.89
C PHE A 294 -29.37 -6.27 -10.88
N LEU A 295 -30.37 -6.06 -11.76
CA LEU A 295 -30.84 -7.08 -12.72
C LEU A 295 -29.71 -7.72 -13.56
N PRO A 296 -28.74 -6.99 -14.13
CA PRO A 296 -27.64 -7.61 -14.87
C PRO A 296 -26.83 -8.61 -14.04
N LEU A 297 -26.62 -8.32 -12.75
CA LEU A 297 -25.95 -9.24 -11.83
C LEU A 297 -26.83 -10.47 -11.52
N ALA A 298 -28.11 -10.26 -11.35
CA ALA A 298 -29.07 -11.36 -11.12
C ALA A 298 -29.16 -12.31 -12.32
N GLU A 299 -29.17 -11.78 -13.54
CA GLU A 299 -29.12 -12.58 -14.78
C GLU A 299 -27.84 -13.42 -14.85
N LEU A 300 -26.68 -12.79 -14.63
CA LEU A 300 -25.39 -13.50 -14.60
C LEU A 300 -25.34 -14.56 -13.48
N ALA A 301 -25.91 -14.27 -12.32
CA ALA A 301 -26.01 -15.23 -11.22
C ALA A 301 -26.91 -16.42 -11.60
N GLY A 302 -28.05 -16.15 -12.25
CA GLY A 302 -28.98 -17.16 -12.71
C GLY A 302 -28.43 -18.11 -13.77
N GLU A 303 -27.43 -17.69 -14.54
CA GLU A 303 -26.76 -18.55 -15.54
C GLU A 303 -26.06 -19.77 -14.90
N ILE A 304 -25.47 -19.60 -13.73
CA ILE A 304 -24.73 -20.68 -13.05
C ILE A 304 -25.44 -21.21 -11.81
N THR A 305 -26.48 -20.52 -11.34
CA THR A 305 -27.26 -20.91 -10.17
C THR A 305 -28.74 -20.92 -10.53
N PRO A 306 -29.19 -21.93 -11.30
CA PRO A 306 -30.56 -21.96 -11.91
C PRO A 306 -31.69 -21.80 -10.89
N VAL A 307 -31.53 -22.23 -9.66
CA VAL A 307 -32.53 -22.07 -8.59
C VAL A 307 -32.89 -20.60 -8.35
N LEU A 308 -32.02 -19.65 -8.68
CA LEU A 308 -32.31 -18.21 -8.57
C LEU A 308 -33.38 -17.74 -9.58
N ASN A 309 -33.59 -18.47 -10.67
CA ASN A 309 -34.64 -18.19 -11.64
C ASN A 309 -36.02 -18.68 -11.19
N GLU A 310 -36.06 -19.50 -10.13
CA GLU A 310 -37.28 -20.13 -9.62
C GLU A 310 -37.73 -19.55 -8.28
N VAL A 311 -36.77 -19.07 -7.45
CA VAL A 311 -37.08 -18.51 -6.14
C VAL A 311 -37.31 -17.00 -6.20
N GLY A 312 -38.24 -16.51 -5.37
CA GLY A 312 -38.54 -15.07 -5.27
C GLY A 312 -37.46 -14.30 -4.48
N ILE A 313 -37.48 -12.99 -4.66
CA ILE A 313 -36.71 -12.06 -3.82
C ILE A 313 -37.52 -11.73 -2.59
N ARG A 314 -36.98 -12.04 -1.39
CA ARG A 314 -37.55 -11.70 -0.12
C ARG A 314 -37.28 -10.25 0.29
N GLN A 315 -36.05 -9.81 0.08
CA GLN A 315 -35.62 -8.47 0.46
C GLN A 315 -34.46 -8.00 -0.42
N VAL A 316 -34.47 -6.72 -0.73
CA VAL A 316 -33.34 -6.01 -1.35
C VAL A 316 -32.68 -5.14 -0.27
N ILE A 317 -31.39 -5.22 -0.18
CA ILE A 317 -30.56 -4.37 0.70
C ILE A 317 -29.71 -3.49 -0.21
N ASN A 318 -29.95 -2.18 -0.21
CA ASN A 318 -29.09 -1.19 -0.84
C ASN A 318 -28.51 -0.30 0.27
N GLY A 319 -27.26 -0.50 0.62
CA GLY A 319 -26.59 0.19 1.73
C GLY A 319 -25.30 0.89 1.32
N PRO A 320 -24.98 2.04 1.96
CA PRO A 320 -23.72 2.73 1.67
C PRO A 320 -22.55 2.03 2.35
N ILE A 321 -21.50 1.76 1.57
CA ILE A 321 -20.23 1.21 2.08
C ILE A 321 -19.08 2.20 1.88
N PRO A 322 -18.18 2.35 2.89
CA PRO A 322 -17.08 3.31 2.81
C PRO A 322 -15.94 2.77 1.94
N TYR A 323 -15.49 3.55 0.97
CA TYR A 323 -14.31 3.31 0.12
C TYR A 323 -13.27 4.40 0.31
N SER A 324 -12.01 4.01 0.30
CA SER A 324 -10.85 4.92 0.21
C SER A 324 -10.49 5.21 -1.25
N ALA A 325 -9.53 6.12 -1.44
CA ALA A 325 -9.04 6.49 -2.77
C ALA A 325 -8.30 5.37 -3.52
N ASP A 326 -7.86 4.32 -2.85
CA ASP A 326 -7.17 3.17 -3.44
C ASP A 326 -7.87 1.82 -3.17
N GLY A 327 -8.99 1.84 -2.44
CA GLY A 327 -9.76 0.66 -2.12
C GLY A 327 -9.24 -0.13 -0.90
N ASP A 328 -8.16 0.31 -0.24
CA ASP A 328 -7.66 -0.28 0.99
C ASP A 328 -8.09 0.55 2.23
N PHE A 329 -8.05 -0.03 3.42
CA PHE A 329 -8.43 0.66 4.66
C PHE A 329 -7.57 1.89 4.94
N ILE A 330 -8.04 2.79 5.78
CA ILE A 330 -7.29 3.93 6.28
C ILE A 330 -7.07 3.75 7.77
N MET A 331 -5.82 3.54 8.18
CA MET A 331 -5.39 3.34 9.55
C MET A 331 -4.18 4.22 9.88
N GLY A 332 -3.98 4.50 11.17
CA GLY A 332 -2.74 5.15 11.66
C GLY A 332 -2.91 6.61 12.04
N TRP A 333 -1.80 7.22 12.50
CA TRP A 333 -1.76 8.59 12.98
C TRP A 333 -1.99 9.58 11.85
N GLN A 334 -2.97 10.47 12.06
CA GLN A 334 -3.34 11.48 11.07
C GLN A 334 -2.21 12.52 10.91
N PRO A 335 -1.69 12.74 9.68
CA PRO A 335 -0.74 13.81 9.41
C PRO A 335 -1.18 15.16 9.99
N GLY A 336 -0.25 15.85 10.63
CA GLY A 336 -0.52 17.13 11.30
C GLY A 336 -1.02 17.02 12.75
N PHE A 337 -1.26 15.81 13.27
CA PHE A 337 -1.73 15.59 14.64
C PHE A 337 -0.90 14.52 15.36
N ASP A 338 -0.61 14.77 16.64
CA ASP A 338 0.17 13.87 17.48
C ASP A 338 -0.70 12.95 18.36
N ASN A 339 -2.02 13.18 18.41
CA ASN A 339 -2.95 12.40 19.24
C ASN A 339 -4.26 12.02 18.53
N LEU A 340 -4.30 12.12 17.21
CA LEU A 340 -5.47 11.77 16.40
C LEU A 340 -5.13 10.58 15.49
N MET A 341 -5.86 9.49 15.64
CA MET A 341 -5.70 8.28 14.84
C MET A 341 -6.94 8.01 14.00
N LEU A 342 -6.75 7.54 12.78
CA LEU A 342 -7.84 7.11 11.89
C LEU A 342 -7.95 5.59 11.86
N ALA A 343 -9.19 5.10 11.81
CA ALA A 343 -9.55 3.71 11.58
C ALA A 343 -10.85 3.68 10.75
N THR A 344 -10.76 3.88 9.44
CA THR A 344 -11.92 4.11 8.57
C THR A 344 -11.79 3.49 7.17
N ALA A 345 -12.82 3.66 6.34
CA ALA A 345 -12.90 3.13 4.98
C ALA A 345 -12.79 1.59 4.89
N PHE A 346 -13.35 0.88 5.87
CA PHE A 346 -13.30 -0.58 5.94
C PHE A 346 -14.39 -1.21 5.07
N LEU A 347 -14.16 -1.30 3.77
CA LEU A 347 -15.11 -1.90 2.82
C LEU A 347 -15.43 -3.39 3.11
N TYR A 348 -14.49 -4.13 3.70
CA TYR A 348 -14.68 -5.50 4.22
C TYR A 348 -14.40 -5.57 5.73
N GLY A 349 -14.93 -4.60 6.47
CA GLY A 349 -14.69 -4.41 7.90
C GLY A 349 -15.07 -5.61 8.77
N ILE A 350 -16.10 -6.39 8.38
CA ILE A 350 -16.49 -7.61 9.10
C ILE A 350 -15.38 -8.67 9.07
N ALA A 351 -14.67 -8.80 7.96
CA ALA A 351 -13.54 -9.73 7.86
C ALA A 351 -12.28 -9.20 8.56
N ALA A 352 -12.15 -7.89 8.73
CA ALA A 352 -10.93 -7.24 9.20
C ALA A 352 -10.96 -6.82 10.68
N ALA A 353 -12.14 -6.71 11.29
CA ALA A 353 -12.31 -6.00 12.56
C ALA A 353 -11.40 -6.51 13.68
N GLY A 354 -11.28 -7.81 13.87
CA GLY A 354 -10.47 -8.38 14.93
C GLY A 354 -8.99 -7.98 14.83
N GLY A 355 -8.37 -8.22 13.67
CA GLY A 355 -6.97 -7.90 13.47
C GLY A 355 -6.71 -6.39 13.36
N ALA A 356 -7.63 -5.63 12.74
CA ALA A 356 -7.48 -4.18 12.67
C ALA A 356 -7.53 -3.53 14.06
N GLY A 357 -8.45 -3.97 14.92
CA GLY A 357 -8.52 -3.50 16.30
C GLY A 357 -7.26 -3.83 17.11
N GLU A 358 -6.70 -5.04 16.90
CA GLU A 358 -5.43 -5.46 17.53
C GLU A 358 -4.27 -4.56 17.09
N MET A 359 -4.12 -4.35 15.78
CA MET A 359 -3.04 -3.51 15.24
C MET A 359 -3.14 -2.05 15.68
N ILE A 360 -4.34 -1.49 15.76
CA ILE A 360 -4.56 -0.13 16.27
C ILE A 360 -4.21 -0.05 17.77
N ALA A 361 -4.62 -1.04 18.55
CA ALA A 361 -4.29 -1.07 19.98
C ALA A 361 -2.77 -1.18 20.22
N GLU A 362 -2.07 -2.06 19.48
CA GLU A 362 -0.59 -2.15 19.52
C GLU A 362 0.06 -0.82 19.13
N TRP A 363 -0.44 -0.18 18.05
CA TRP A 363 0.11 1.10 17.58
C TRP A 363 -0.01 2.21 18.63
N ILE A 364 -1.12 2.24 19.37
CA ILE A 364 -1.32 3.21 20.46
C ILE A 364 -0.43 2.90 21.67
N LEU A 365 -0.32 1.62 22.05
CA LEU A 365 0.33 1.21 23.30
C LEU A 365 1.85 1.08 23.16
N GLU A 366 2.32 0.63 22.00
CA GLU A 366 3.72 0.29 21.74
C GLU A 366 4.41 1.28 20.77
N GLY A 367 3.64 2.23 20.19
CA GLY A 367 4.12 3.23 19.24
C GLY A 367 4.21 2.73 17.79
N SER A 368 4.12 1.42 17.55
CA SER A 368 4.05 0.81 16.21
C SER A 368 3.32 -0.53 16.26
N PRO A 369 2.62 -0.94 15.19
CA PRO A 369 2.01 -2.26 15.13
C PRO A 369 3.07 -3.34 14.89
N SER A 370 2.78 -4.58 15.29
CA SER A 370 3.65 -5.75 15.10
C SER A 370 3.75 -6.22 13.64
N LEU A 371 2.92 -5.68 12.75
CA LEU A 371 2.95 -5.90 11.30
C LEU A 371 3.21 -4.58 10.59
N ASP A 372 4.04 -4.58 9.56
CA ASP A 372 4.11 -3.43 8.65
C ASP A 372 2.77 -3.27 7.93
N LEU A 373 2.10 -2.17 8.18
CA LEU A 373 0.79 -1.81 7.64
C LEU A 373 0.85 -0.65 6.65
N TRP A 374 2.01 -0.40 6.03
CA TRP A 374 2.17 0.66 5.04
C TRP A 374 1.04 0.73 3.99
N PRO A 375 0.56 -0.38 3.40
CA PRO A 375 -0.56 -0.32 2.45
C PRO A 375 -1.87 0.24 3.03
N LEU A 376 -2.00 0.27 4.36
CA LEU A 376 -3.18 0.75 5.09
C LEU A 376 -2.95 2.08 5.80
N ASP A 377 -1.69 2.54 5.90
CA ASP A 377 -1.32 3.76 6.61
C ASP A 377 -1.89 5.00 5.92
N VAL A 378 -2.54 5.88 6.68
CA VAL A 378 -3.11 7.13 6.16
C VAL A 378 -2.05 8.02 5.51
N ARG A 379 -0.79 7.95 5.93
CA ARG A 379 0.34 8.73 5.41
C ARG A 379 0.73 8.38 3.97
N ARG A 380 0.10 7.32 3.37
CA ARG A 380 0.24 7.04 1.94
C ARG A 380 -0.52 8.03 1.05
N PHE A 381 -1.39 8.83 1.63
CA PHE A 381 -2.21 9.80 0.91
C PHE A 381 -1.67 11.22 1.04
N GLY A 382 -1.66 11.95 -0.07
CA GLY A 382 -1.47 13.40 -0.08
C GLY A 382 -2.81 14.14 -0.02
N PRO A 383 -2.79 15.47 0.21
CA PRO A 383 -4.00 16.28 0.40
C PRO A 383 -4.99 16.24 -0.78
N HIS A 384 -4.50 16.02 -2.01
CA HIS A 384 -5.31 15.94 -3.23
C HIS A 384 -6.24 14.73 -3.27
N HIS A 385 -5.89 13.61 -2.61
CA HIS A 385 -6.69 12.40 -2.58
C HIS A 385 -8.05 12.61 -1.90
N GLY A 386 -8.15 13.51 -0.92
CA GLY A 386 -9.40 13.84 -0.23
C GLY A 386 -10.31 14.84 -0.97
N THR A 387 -9.93 15.32 -2.16
CA THR A 387 -10.78 16.20 -2.97
C THR A 387 -11.88 15.39 -3.66
N GLN A 388 -13.05 16.01 -3.87
CA GLN A 388 -14.18 15.33 -4.54
C GLN A 388 -13.81 14.87 -5.95
N LYS A 389 -13.09 15.72 -6.69
CA LYS A 389 -12.66 15.44 -8.06
C LYS A 389 -11.74 14.21 -8.18
N PHE A 390 -10.96 13.93 -7.13
CA PHE A 390 -10.12 12.73 -7.06
C PHE A 390 -10.91 11.54 -6.50
N MET A 391 -11.55 11.75 -5.35
CA MET A 391 -12.09 10.67 -4.52
C MET A 391 -13.26 9.94 -5.17
N TYR A 392 -14.25 10.67 -5.73
CA TYR A 392 -15.47 10.03 -6.20
C TYR A 392 -15.26 9.12 -7.41
N PRO A 393 -14.62 9.57 -8.52
CA PRO A 393 -14.36 8.68 -9.65
C PRO A 393 -13.47 7.49 -9.25
N ARG A 394 -12.52 7.71 -8.34
CA ARG A 394 -11.60 6.67 -7.88
C ARG A 394 -12.31 5.62 -7.01
N ALA A 395 -13.26 6.02 -6.17
CA ALA A 395 -14.05 5.08 -5.38
C ALA A 395 -14.93 4.19 -6.26
N VAL A 396 -15.57 4.76 -7.29
CA VAL A 396 -16.37 4.00 -8.27
C VAL A 396 -15.48 3.00 -9.02
N GLU A 397 -14.31 3.43 -9.51
CA GLU A 397 -13.36 2.54 -10.18
C GLU A 397 -12.88 1.42 -9.27
N ASN A 398 -12.53 1.72 -8.00
CA ASN A 398 -12.12 0.71 -7.04
C ASN A 398 -13.23 -0.27 -6.69
N TYR A 399 -14.48 0.20 -6.64
CA TYR A 399 -15.63 -0.65 -6.44
C TYR A 399 -15.80 -1.65 -7.59
N ALA A 400 -15.77 -1.18 -8.85
CA ALA A 400 -15.84 -2.05 -10.03
C ALA A 400 -14.70 -3.09 -10.04
N TYR A 401 -13.46 -2.68 -9.70
CA TYR A 401 -12.30 -3.57 -9.64
C TYR A 401 -12.28 -4.49 -8.41
N HIS A 402 -13.31 -4.49 -7.57
CA HIS A 402 -13.37 -5.48 -6.49
C HIS A 402 -13.44 -6.92 -7.02
N TYR A 403 -14.12 -7.13 -8.14
CA TYR A 403 -14.23 -8.43 -8.83
C TYR A 403 -13.71 -8.40 -10.27
N LYS A 404 -13.71 -7.27 -10.96
CA LYS A 404 -13.08 -7.15 -12.27
C LYS A 404 -11.63 -7.66 -12.23
N MET A 405 -11.21 -8.27 -13.33
CA MET A 405 -9.82 -8.68 -13.50
C MET A 405 -8.91 -7.46 -13.44
N ARG A 406 -7.91 -7.50 -12.55
CA ARG A 406 -6.83 -6.53 -12.52
C ARG A 406 -5.53 -7.23 -12.92
N TYR A 407 -5.03 -6.86 -14.09
CA TYR A 407 -3.79 -7.42 -14.60
C TYR A 407 -2.56 -6.77 -13.94
N PRO A 408 -1.43 -7.49 -13.88
CA PRO A 408 -0.19 -6.92 -13.38
C PRO A 408 0.20 -5.64 -14.12
N GLY A 409 0.52 -4.58 -13.37
CA GLY A 409 0.92 -3.28 -13.93
C GLY A 409 -0.21 -2.47 -14.56
N GLN A 410 -1.47 -2.88 -14.39
CA GLN A 410 -2.62 -2.09 -14.84
C GLN A 410 -2.76 -0.82 -14.00
N GLU A 411 -2.82 0.30 -14.70
CA GLU A 411 -2.97 1.63 -14.11
C GLU A 411 -4.46 1.99 -13.93
N TYR A 412 -4.73 2.91 -13.01
CA TYR A 412 -6.06 3.50 -12.87
C TYR A 412 -6.41 4.39 -14.07
N GLU A 413 -7.66 4.42 -14.45
CA GLU A 413 -8.19 5.26 -15.54
C GLU A 413 -8.78 6.57 -15.00
N SER A 414 -9.38 6.55 -13.81
CA SER A 414 -9.96 7.73 -13.18
C SER A 414 -8.92 8.59 -12.45
N ALA A 415 -9.26 9.85 -12.18
CA ALA A 415 -8.44 10.81 -11.44
C ALA A 415 -6.99 10.88 -11.96
N ARG A 416 -6.85 10.88 -13.29
CA ARG A 416 -5.59 11.03 -14.02
C ARG A 416 -5.26 12.49 -14.24
N GLN A 417 -4.02 12.80 -14.56
CA GLN A 417 -3.50 14.15 -14.88
C GLN A 417 -3.72 15.17 -13.75
N ILE A 418 -3.63 14.71 -12.48
CA ILE A 418 -3.81 15.59 -11.31
C ILE A 418 -2.52 16.33 -10.98
N ARG A 419 -1.39 15.67 -11.06
CA ARG A 419 -0.05 16.26 -10.84
C ARG A 419 0.82 15.95 -12.06
N LEU A 420 1.31 16.98 -12.72
CA LEU A 420 2.10 16.87 -13.93
C LEU A 420 3.51 17.40 -13.73
N SER A 421 4.49 16.70 -14.28
CA SER A 421 5.83 17.25 -14.48
C SER A 421 5.80 18.38 -15.51
N PRO A 422 6.66 19.41 -15.39
CA PRO A 422 6.84 20.40 -16.46
C PRO A 422 7.18 19.77 -17.82
N LEU A 423 7.70 18.55 -17.82
CA LEU A 423 8.08 17.82 -19.03
C LEU A 423 6.95 16.97 -19.64
N TYR A 424 5.77 16.91 -19.00
CA TYR A 424 4.70 16.01 -19.36
C TYR A 424 4.33 16.08 -20.84
N GLU A 425 4.04 17.27 -21.39
CA GLU A 425 3.60 17.39 -22.78
C GLU A 425 4.72 17.05 -23.77
N ILE A 426 5.98 17.46 -23.49
CA ILE A 426 7.12 17.13 -24.35
C ILE A 426 7.32 15.60 -24.38
N LEU A 427 7.32 14.94 -23.23
CA LEU A 427 7.54 13.48 -23.16
C LEU A 427 6.38 12.72 -23.81
N LYS A 428 5.16 13.26 -23.76
CA LYS A 428 4.01 12.70 -24.45
C LYS A 428 4.17 12.74 -25.97
N GLU A 429 4.73 13.82 -26.51
CA GLU A 429 5.08 13.92 -27.94
C GLU A 429 6.11 12.86 -28.36
N PHE A 430 7.01 12.44 -27.44
CA PHE A 430 7.95 11.34 -27.64
C PHE A 430 7.34 9.95 -27.42
N GLY A 431 6.01 9.83 -27.25
CA GLY A 431 5.33 8.55 -27.11
C GLY A 431 5.35 7.99 -25.69
N ALA A 432 5.51 8.83 -24.66
CA ALA A 432 5.45 8.37 -23.26
C ALA A 432 4.11 7.71 -22.94
N VAL A 433 4.15 6.50 -22.40
CA VAL A 433 3.03 5.79 -21.80
C VAL A 433 3.06 6.03 -20.29
N TYR A 434 2.00 6.62 -19.76
CA TYR A 434 1.99 7.12 -18.39
C TYR A 434 1.28 6.17 -17.43
N GLY A 435 1.85 6.06 -16.21
CA GLY A 435 1.20 5.55 -15.02
C GLY A 435 1.11 6.62 -13.93
N SER A 436 0.35 6.34 -12.89
CA SER A 436 0.12 7.27 -11.79
C SER A 436 0.73 6.80 -10.47
N LYS A 437 1.50 7.66 -9.80
CA LYS A 437 1.97 7.41 -8.42
C LYS A 437 1.75 8.66 -7.58
N ASN A 438 0.95 8.54 -6.49
CA ASN A 438 0.57 9.66 -5.64
C ASN A 438 0.03 10.88 -6.43
N GLY A 439 -0.83 10.60 -7.42
CA GLY A 439 -1.41 11.59 -8.33
C GLY A 439 -0.47 12.15 -9.41
N TRP A 440 0.83 11.84 -9.37
CA TRP A 440 1.78 12.21 -10.40
C TRP A 440 1.68 11.29 -11.62
N GLU A 441 1.59 11.88 -12.82
CA GLU A 441 1.81 11.15 -14.06
C GLU A 441 3.32 10.91 -14.27
N ARG A 442 3.71 9.64 -14.48
CA ARG A 442 5.10 9.25 -14.67
C ARG A 442 5.25 8.42 -15.94
N PRO A 443 6.23 8.70 -16.82
CA PRO A 443 6.50 7.86 -17.99
C PRO A 443 6.88 6.45 -17.54
N LEU A 444 6.09 5.45 -17.88
CA LEU A 444 6.40 4.04 -17.60
C LEU A 444 7.37 3.49 -18.64
N TRP A 445 7.12 3.80 -19.90
CA TRP A 445 7.94 3.46 -21.06
C TRP A 445 7.59 4.36 -22.23
N PHE A 446 8.37 4.29 -23.32
CA PHE A 446 8.17 5.10 -24.51
C PHE A 446 7.84 4.24 -25.72
N ALA A 447 6.69 4.50 -26.35
CA ALA A 447 6.26 3.84 -27.57
C ALA A 447 6.95 4.50 -28.78
N PRO A 448 7.71 3.75 -29.60
CA PRO A 448 8.30 4.28 -30.84
C PRO A 448 7.22 4.70 -31.83
N GLU A 449 7.64 5.48 -32.83
CA GLU A 449 6.76 5.87 -33.93
C GLU A 449 6.08 4.64 -34.58
N GLY A 450 4.77 4.74 -34.80
CA GLY A 450 3.96 3.65 -35.33
C GLY A 450 3.48 2.60 -34.30
N VAL A 451 3.88 2.74 -33.04
CA VAL A 451 3.40 1.91 -31.93
C VAL A 451 2.40 2.70 -31.11
N ALA A 452 1.24 2.11 -30.86
CA ALA A 452 0.21 2.75 -30.03
C ALA A 452 0.68 2.88 -28.57
N PRO A 453 0.57 4.08 -27.96
CA PRO A 453 1.10 4.36 -26.61
C PRO A 453 0.17 3.88 -25.50
N PHE A 454 -0.07 2.59 -25.43
CA PHE A 454 -0.86 1.97 -24.35
C PHE A 454 -0.33 0.57 -24.01
N ASP A 455 -0.63 0.12 -22.79
CA ASP A 455 -0.25 -1.22 -22.33
C ASP A 455 -1.21 -2.31 -22.85
N GLN A 456 -0.62 -3.36 -23.42
CA GLN A 456 -1.34 -4.62 -23.61
C GLN A 456 -1.30 -5.39 -22.30
N LEU A 457 -2.46 -5.54 -21.67
CA LEU A 457 -2.59 -6.18 -20.36
C LEU A 457 -2.63 -7.70 -20.49
N GLY A 458 -2.08 -8.41 -19.50
CA GLY A 458 -2.06 -9.87 -19.44
C GLY A 458 -1.17 -10.39 -18.34
N PHE A 459 -1.30 -11.68 -18.01
CA PHE A 459 -0.49 -12.34 -16.97
C PHE A 459 0.86 -12.85 -17.48
N LEU A 460 1.04 -12.99 -18.79
CA LEU A 460 2.25 -13.58 -19.37
C LEU A 460 3.25 -12.49 -19.77
N GLU A 461 3.78 -12.55 -20.99
CA GLU A 461 4.77 -11.60 -21.46
C GLU A 461 4.11 -10.25 -21.82
N PRO A 462 4.50 -9.12 -21.17
CA PRO A 462 3.90 -7.84 -21.46
C PRO A 462 4.38 -7.25 -22.80
N GLY A 463 3.46 -6.62 -23.56
CA GLY A 463 3.75 -6.08 -24.88
C GLY A 463 4.82 -4.98 -24.92
N TRP A 464 5.01 -4.25 -23.82
CA TRP A 464 6.04 -3.22 -23.68
C TRP A 464 7.48 -3.76 -23.53
N ARG A 465 7.67 -5.04 -23.20
CA ARG A 465 8.96 -5.61 -22.79
C ARG A 465 10.09 -5.36 -23.82
N LYS A 466 9.82 -5.50 -25.11
CA LYS A 466 10.82 -5.27 -26.15
C LYS A 466 11.28 -3.80 -26.22
N TYR A 467 10.38 -2.83 -25.97
CA TYR A 467 10.71 -1.40 -25.99
C TYR A 467 11.48 -1.00 -24.75
N VAL A 468 11.08 -1.49 -23.59
CA VAL A 468 11.82 -1.31 -22.33
C VAL A 468 13.23 -1.89 -22.41
N SER A 469 13.45 -2.98 -23.19
CA SER A 469 14.80 -3.52 -23.40
C SER A 469 15.70 -2.54 -24.15
N GLU A 470 15.17 -1.75 -25.09
CA GLU A 470 15.93 -0.72 -25.81
C GLU A 470 16.25 0.49 -24.93
N GLU A 471 15.28 0.90 -24.09
CA GLU A 471 15.48 1.94 -23.07
C GLU A 471 16.58 1.52 -22.07
N HIS A 472 16.50 0.29 -21.58
CA HIS A 472 17.50 -0.30 -20.69
C HIS A 472 18.90 -0.27 -21.33
N ARG A 473 18.99 -0.66 -22.63
CA ARG A 473 20.24 -0.66 -23.37
C ARG A 473 20.78 0.75 -23.57
N ALA A 474 19.92 1.75 -23.80
CA ALA A 474 20.33 3.14 -23.90
C ALA A 474 21.04 3.64 -22.63
N VAL A 475 20.54 3.25 -21.46
CA VAL A 475 21.19 3.56 -20.18
C VAL A 475 22.55 2.86 -20.05
N ARG A 476 22.67 1.60 -20.48
CA ARG A 476 23.91 0.82 -20.35
C ARG A 476 25.01 1.23 -21.35
N GLU A 477 24.65 1.67 -22.53
CA GLU A 477 25.60 1.83 -23.66
C GLU A 477 25.78 3.29 -24.12
N ARG A 478 24.87 4.19 -23.78
CA ARG A 478 24.83 5.54 -24.34
C ARG A 478 24.60 6.59 -23.27
N VAL A 479 23.53 7.35 -23.43
CA VAL A 479 23.03 8.33 -22.48
C VAL A 479 21.50 8.39 -22.54
N ALA A 480 20.87 8.52 -21.39
CA ALA A 480 19.44 8.56 -21.26
C ALA A 480 18.98 9.68 -20.32
N LEU A 481 17.76 10.14 -20.56
CA LEU A 481 17.04 11.08 -19.68
C LEU A 481 15.88 10.37 -19.02
N ILE A 482 15.77 10.53 -17.70
CA ILE A 482 14.66 10.01 -16.89
C ILE A 482 14.03 11.16 -16.14
N ASP A 483 12.73 11.35 -16.31
CA ASP A 483 11.96 12.32 -15.53
C ASP A 483 11.67 11.77 -14.13
N GLN A 484 12.39 12.29 -13.12
CA GLN A 484 12.21 11.95 -11.71
C GLN A 484 11.56 13.10 -10.91
N THR A 485 10.93 14.05 -11.57
CA THR A 485 10.29 15.22 -10.96
C THR A 485 9.29 14.86 -9.86
N SER A 486 8.65 13.68 -9.97
CA SER A 486 7.65 13.21 -9.00
C SER A 486 8.22 12.80 -7.63
N PHE A 487 9.55 12.63 -7.48
CA PHE A 487 10.14 12.36 -6.17
C PHE A 487 9.83 13.50 -5.19
N ALA A 488 9.53 13.15 -3.93
CA ALA A 488 9.28 14.16 -2.92
C ALA A 488 10.60 14.78 -2.45
N LYS A 489 10.60 16.09 -2.31
CA LYS A 489 11.78 16.91 -2.00
C LYS A 489 11.48 17.86 -0.86
N PHE A 490 12.37 17.91 0.11
CA PHE A 490 12.22 18.74 1.30
C PHE A 490 13.53 19.49 1.60
N GLU A 491 13.42 20.68 2.15
CA GLU A 491 14.50 21.40 2.80
C GLU A 491 14.32 21.31 4.31
N ILE A 492 15.37 20.90 5.02
CA ILE A 492 15.40 20.77 6.48
C ILE A 492 16.52 21.66 6.98
N PHE A 493 16.18 22.63 7.81
CA PHE A 493 17.16 23.63 8.25
C PHE A 493 16.84 24.16 9.64
N GLY A 494 17.84 24.77 10.25
CA GLY A 494 17.72 25.41 11.55
C GLY A 494 18.83 25.03 12.52
N THR A 495 18.80 25.64 13.71
CA THR A 495 19.79 25.36 14.76
C THR A 495 19.57 23.95 15.29
N GLY A 496 20.67 23.14 15.34
CA GLY A 496 20.59 21.76 15.83
C GLY A 496 20.13 20.72 14.80
N VAL A 497 19.95 21.10 13.51
CA VAL A 497 19.48 20.16 12.48
C VAL A 497 20.47 19.01 12.25
N LEU A 498 21.78 19.26 12.33
CA LEU A 498 22.80 18.22 12.18
C LEU A 498 22.70 17.20 13.30
N GLU A 499 22.63 17.65 14.54
CA GLU A 499 22.48 16.81 15.72
C GLU A 499 21.18 16.01 15.67
N PHE A 500 20.10 16.63 15.23
CA PHE A 500 18.83 15.96 15.03
C PHE A 500 18.95 14.84 13.98
N LEU A 501 19.55 15.11 12.82
CA LEU A 501 19.73 14.09 11.78
C LEU A 501 20.73 13.00 12.22
N GLN A 502 21.76 13.35 13.01
CA GLN A 502 22.67 12.37 13.62
C GLN A 502 21.93 11.38 14.52
N THR A 503 20.91 11.80 15.26
CA THR A 503 20.16 10.92 16.17
C THR A 503 19.04 10.13 15.47
N HIS A 504 18.65 10.49 14.24
CA HIS A 504 17.52 9.84 13.56
C HIS A 504 17.91 9.07 12.29
N CYS A 505 19.11 9.29 11.75
CA CYS A 505 19.64 8.54 10.61
C CYS A 505 20.69 7.51 11.08
N VAL A 506 20.79 6.35 10.46
CA VAL A 506 21.80 5.33 10.82
C VAL A 506 23.19 5.65 10.30
N SER A 507 23.30 6.48 9.23
CA SER A 507 24.56 6.94 8.66
C SER A 507 25.08 8.18 9.37
N ASP A 508 26.40 8.40 9.32
CA ASP A 508 27.02 9.63 9.77
C ASP A 508 26.66 10.80 8.84
N MET A 509 25.94 11.79 9.37
CA MET A 509 25.44 12.97 8.65
C MET A 509 26.42 14.14 8.68
N ASP A 510 27.47 14.09 9.53
CA ASP A 510 28.52 15.12 9.59
C ASP A 510 29.59 14.89 8.53
N LYS A 511 29.24 15.17 7.29
CA LYS A 511 30.11 15.11 6.12
C LYS A 511 30.29 16.50 5.53
N PRO A 512 31.33 16.76 4.72
CA PRO A 512 31.53 18.04 4.07
C PRO A 512 30.29 18.58 3.36
N ILE A 513 30.16 19.92 3.30
CA ILE A 513 29.12 20.58 2.49
C ILE A 513 29.23 20.09 1.04
N GLY A 514 28.09 19.83 0.41
CA GLY A 514 28.01 19.21 -0.93
C GLY A 514 28.02 17.68 -0.91
N SER A 515 28.14 17.01 0.23
CA SER A 515 28.04 15.54 0.30
C SER A 515 26.60 15.08 0.06
N VAL A 516 26.46 13.99 -0.71
CA VAL A 516 25.22 13.26 -0.92
C VAL A 516 25.21 12.02 -0.02
N LEU A 517 24.25 11.92 0.86
CA LEU A 517 24.18 10.99 1.97
C LEU A 517 22.95 10.08 1.82
N TYR A 518 23.14 8.86 1.35
CA TYR A 518 22.12 7.84 1.36
C TYR A 518 22.07 7.16 2.72
N THR A 519 20.90 7.11 3.36
CA THR A 519 20.74 6.61 4.71
C THR A 519 19.34 6.03 4.94
N GLN A 520 19.21 5.20 5.97
CA GLN A 520 17.95 4.75 6.52
C GLN A 520 17.65 5.49 7.82
N MET A 521 16.36 5.70 8.08
CA MET A 521 15.82 6.06 9.38
C MET A 521 15.13 4.82 9.96
N CYS A 522 15.43 4.48 11.21
CA CYS A 522 14.88 3.30 11.86
C CYS A 522 13.90 3.66 12.97
N ASN A 523 12.96 2.76 13.26
CA ASN A 523 12.16 2.81 14.47
C ASN A 523 12.94 2.26 15.69
N SER A 524 12.33 2.29 16.88
CA SER A 524 12.94 1.79 18.12
C SER A 524 13.30 0.30 18.09
N HIS A 525 12.64 -0.49 17.24
CA HIS A 525 12.88 -1.92 17.04
C HIS A 525 13.96 -2.21 15.97
N GLY A 526 14.54 -1.16 15.38
CA GLY A 526 15.55 -1.28 14.32
C GLY A 526 15.00 -1.57 12.92
N GLY A 527 13.69 -1.52 12.73
CA GLY A 527 13.03 -1.63 11.42
C GLY A 527 13.20 -0.34 10.59
N ILE A 528 13.30 -0.50 9.26
CA ILE A 528 13.54 0.61 8.32
C ILE A 528 12.24 1.39 8.08
N GLU A 529 12.06 2.52 8.76
CA GLU A 529 10.93 3.42 8.55
C GLU A 529 11.03 4.19 7.23
N ALA A 530 12.21 4.69 6.90
CA ALA A 530 12.41 5.43 5.67
C ALA A 530 13.79 5.15 5.06
N ASP A 531 13.86 5.27 3.74
CA ASP A 531 15.05 5.06 2.91
C ASP A 531 15.22 6.30 2.03
N VAL A 532 16.16 7.17 2.39
CA VAL A 532 16.21 8.55 1.89
C VAL A 532 17.63 8.98 1.51
N THR A 533 17.70 10.02 0.70
CA THR A 533 18.95 10.70 0.36
C THR A 533 18.93 12.14 0.85
N PHE A 534 20.02 12.55 1.52
CA PHE A 534 20.24 13.93 1.90
C PHE A 534 21.37 14.53 1.09
N ILE A 535 21.30 15.83 0.81
CA ILE A 535 22.41 16.66 0.34
C ILE A 535 22.67 17.70 1.42
N ARG A 536 23.90 17.79 1.93
CA ARG A 536 24.29 18.82 2.89
C ARG A 536 24.57 20.14 2.17
N LEU A 537 23.66 21.09 2.24
CA LEU A 537 23.77 22.37 1.55
C LEU A 537 24.61 23.38 2.34
N SER A 538 24.52 23.35 3.68
CA SER A 538 25.35 24.16 4.59
C SER A 538 25.54 23.48 5.94
N SER A 539 26.13 24.15 6.91
CA SER A 539 26.31 23.62 8.27
C SER A 539 24.98 23.26 8.95
N ASN A 540 23.90 23.99 8.64
CA ASN A 540 22.59 23.91 9.26
C ASN A 540 21.43 23.79 8.25
N HIS A 541 21.72 23.29 7.02
CA HIS A 541 20.74 23.13 5.97
C HIS A 541 21.00 21.87 5.14
N PHE A 542 19.97 21.04 5.04
CA PHE A 542 19.97 19.80 4.27
C PHE A 542 18.81 19.75 3.30
N TYR A 543 19.03 19.14 2.16
CA TYR A 543 18.01 18.86 1.14
C TYR A 543 17.76 17.37 1.12
N MET A 544 16.52 16.95 1.36
CA MET A 544 16.10 15.54 1.42
C MET A 544 15.31 15.17 0.17
N VAL A 545 15.60 13.99 -0.38
CA VAL A 545 14.86 13.38 -1.48
C VAL A 545 14.36 12.00 -1.04
N THR A 546 13.08 11.72 -1.30
CA THR A 546 12.46 10.42 -1.08
C THR A 546 11.50 10.05 -2.22
N GLY A 547 11.04 8.79 -2.25
CA GLY A 547 10.18 8.29 -3.31
C GLY A 547 8.83 9.02 -3.39
N SER A 548 8.28 9.11 -4.60
CA SER A 548 7.04 9.86 -4.90
C SER A 548 5.84 9.48 -4.01
N GLY A 549 5.77 8.23 -3.57
CA GLY A 549 4.68 7.72 -2.72
C GLY A 549 4.91 7.90 -1.22
N PHE A 550 6.11 8.30 -0.79
CA PHE A 550 6.52 8.24 0.61
C PHE A 550 6.69 9.62 1.26
N GLY A 551 6.52 10.69 0.48
CA GLY A 551 6.80 12.05 0.96
C GLY A 551 6.02 12.43 2.23
N VAL A 552 4.71 12.14 2.30
CA VAL A 552 3.91 12.40 3.51
C VAL A 552 4.34 11.53 4.68
N HIS A 553 4.60 10.24 4.43
CA HIS A 553 5.07 9.30 5.44
C HIS A 553 6.38 9.78 6.09
N ASP A 554 7.39 10.05 5.27
CA ASP A 554 8.73 10.36 5.75
C ASP A 554 8.79 11.75 6.41
N SER A 555 8.07 12.74 5.84
CA SER A 555 8.01 14.08 6.44
C SER A 555 7.27 14.09 7.77
N GLU A 556 6.14 13.39 7.90
CA GLU A 556 5.40 13.31 9.15
C GLU A 556 6.15 12.52 10.22
N TRP A 557 6.90 11.49 9.83
CA TRP A 557 7.75 10.77 10.76
C TRP A 557 8.83 11.70 11.35
N LEU A 558 9.48 12.53 10.53
CA LEU A 558 10.43 13.54 11.00
C LEU A 558 9.75 14.61 11.86
N LEU A 559 8.64 15.20 11.39
CA LEU A 559 7.91 16.24 12.11
C LEU A 559 7.43 15.81 13.49
N SER A 560 7.05 14.54 13.65
CA SER A 560 6.64 13.97 14.95
C SER A 560 7.77 13.92 15.98
N LYS A 561 9.02 14.10 15.55
CA LYS A 561 10.23 14.02 16.38
C LYS A 561 10.97 15.33 16.50
N PHE A 562 10.51 16.38 15.82
CA PHE A 562 11.12 17.71 15.92
C PHE A 562 11.01 18.25 17.34
N PRO A 563 12.03 19.00 17.79
CA PRO A 563 11.95 19.72 19.05
C PRO A 563 10.80 20.73 19.01
N THR A 564 10.10 20.87 20.13
CA THR A 564 8.90 21.74 20.21
C THR A 564 9.23 23.23 20.33
N ASP A 565 10.52 23.57 20.39
CA ASP A 565 11.01 24.97 20.52
C ASP A 565 11.04 25.74 19.18
N GLY A 566 10.73 25.07 18.06
CA GLY A 566 10.70 25.71 16.74
C GLY A 566 12.07 26.04 16.15
N THR A 567 13.13 25.37 16.60
CA THR A 567 14.51 25.61 16.11
C THR A 567 14.82 24.92 14.80
N ILE A 568 14.07 23.85 14.44
CA ILE A 568 14.22 23.08 13.20
C ILE A 568 12.96 23.21 12.36
N HIS A 569 13.15 23.40 11.05
CA HIS A 569 12.07 23.58 10.09
C HIS A 569 12.19 22.56 8.95
N LEU A 570 11.04 22.13 8.42
CA LEU A 570 10.93 21.29 7.23
C LEU A 570 9.96 21.96 6.25
N ILE A 571 10.40 22.14 5.00
CA ILE A 571 9.60 22.71 3.93
C ILE A 571 9.57 21.75 2.73
N GLU A 572 8.38 21.41 2.25
CA GLU A 572 8.24 20.65 1.01
C GLU A 572 8.50 21.57 -0.20
N VAL A 573 9.48 21.21 -1.02
CA VAL A 573 9.87 21.93 -2.24
C VAL A 573 9.67 21.10 -3.51
N THR A 574 8.86 20.05 -3.43
CA THR A 574 8.61 19.11 -4.54
C THR A 574 8.17 19.82 -5.81
N SER A 575 7.21 20.75 -5.73
CA SER A 575 6.69 21.47 -6.89
C SER A 575 7.64 22.55 -7.42
N GLY A 576 8.56 23.03 -6.58
CA GLY A 576 9.56 24.06 -6.93
C GLY A 576 10.77 23.52 -7.69
N LYS A 577 10.95 22.20 -7.73
CA LYS A 577 12.13 21.55 -8.34
C LYS A 577 11.73 20.40 -9.26
N ALA A 578 11.95 20.54 -10.56
CA ALA A 578 11.97 19.42 -11.48
C ALA A 578 13.26 18.60 -11.30
N VAL A 579 13.23 17.32 -11.63
CA VAL A 579 14.42 16.45 -11.57
C VAL A 579 14.55 15.67 -12.87
N ILE A 580 15.64 15.87 -13.57
CA ILE A 580 16.05 15.09 -14.75
C ILE A 580 17.27 14.27 -14.37
N ASN A 581 17.18 12.95 -14.44
CA ASN A 581 18.34 12.09 -14.28
C ASN A 581 19.00 11.89 -15.67
N VAL A 582 20.23 12.37 -15.80
CA VAL A 582 21.09 12.18 -16.98
C VAL A 582 22.01 11.00 -16.68
N VAL A 583 21.83 9.87 -17.35
CA VAL A 583 22.46 8.61 -16.95
C VAL A 583 23.00 7.82 -18.14
N GLY A 584 24.07 7.07 -17.90
CA GLY A 584 24.76 6.25 -18.88
C GLY A 584 26.21 6.68 -19.07
N PRO A 585 27.07 5.87 -19.75
CA PRO A 585 28.51 6.11 -19.87
C PRO A 585 28.87 7.43 -20.52
N LYS A 586 27.98 8.00 -21.36
CA LYS A 586 28.21 9.30 -22.03
C LYS A 586 27.56 10.49 -21.27
N SER A 587 27.02 10.30 -20.08
CA SER A 587 26.32 11.34 -19.33
C SER A 587 27.21 12.54 -18.96
N ARG A 588 28.46 12.29 -18.56
CA ARG A 588 29.44 13.33 -18.27
C ARG A 588 29.84 14.12 -19.53
N ASP A 589 30.09 13.42 -20.62
CA ASP A 589 30.45 14.05 -21.90
C ASP A 589 29.33 14.96 -22.40
N LEU A 590 28.07 14.54 -22.22
CA LEU A 590 26.89 15.35 -22.52
C LEU A 590 26.87 16.62 -21.67
N LEU A 591 26.98 16.49 -20.34
CA LEU A 591 26.97 17.64 -19.44
C LEU A 591 28.14 18.60 -19.72
N SER A 592 29.33 18.08 -20.04
CA SER A 592 30.50 18.90 -20.38
C SER A 592 30.32 19.76 -21.64
N LYS A 593 29.42 19.36 -22.57
CA LYS A 593 29.12 20.15 -23.76
C LYS A 593 28.21 21.36 -23.51
N ILE A 594 27.36 21.31 -22.47
CA ILE A 594 26.28 22.29 -22.23
C ILE A 594 26.43 23.06 -20.92
N SER A 595 27.34 22.64 -20.04
CA SER A 595 27.58 23.31 -18.77
C SER A 595 28.72 24.32 -18.88
N GLU A 596 28.50 25.51 -18.37
CA GLU A 596 29.58 26.50 -18.20
C GLU A 596 30.46 26.17 -17.00
N THR A 597 30.01 25.27 -16.13
CA THR A 597 30.71 24.85 -14.90
C THR A 597 31.44 23.54 -15.15
N ASP A 598 32.61 23.37 -14.55
CA ASP A 598 33.34 22.10 -14.61
C ASP A 598 32.54 20.96 -13.96
N VAL A 599 32.27 19.91 -14.75
CA VAL A 599 31.55 18.67 -14.36
C VAL A 599 32.44 17.44 -14.38
N SER A 600 33.78 17.65 -14.36
CA SER A 600 34.76 16.56 -14.28
C SER A 600 34.57 15.68 -13.05
N GLY A 601 35.25 14.52 -13.03
CA GLY A 601 35.20 13.62 -11.87
C GLY A 601 35.82 14.21 -10.59
N GLU A 602 36.71 15.17 -10.74
CA GLU A 602 37.33 15.92 -9.64
C GLU A 602 36.40 17.01 -9.13
N ALA A 603 35.69 17.70 -10.01
CA ALA A 603 34.75 18.77 -9.65
C ALA A 603 33.48 18.25 -9.01
N ILE A 604 32.97 17.10 -9.49
CA ILE A 604 31.77 16.43 -8.93
C ILE A 604 32.11 14.95 -8.72
N PRO A 605 32.79 14.60 -7.62
CA PRO A 605 33.09 13.21 -7.27
C PRO A 605 31.85 12.42 -6.92
N PHE A 606 31.91 11.09 -6.95
CA PHE A 606 30.81 10.23 -6.58
C PHE A 606 30.29 10.53 -5.17
N ALA A 607 28.97 10.55 -5.01
CA ALA A 607 28.26 10.93 -3.78
C ALA A 607 28.53 12.39 -3.36
N SER A 608 28.65 13.30 -4.34
CA SER A 608 28.66 14.74 -4.10
C SER A 608 27.63 15.48 -4.98
N ALA A 609 27.32 16.69 -4.58
CA ALA A 609 26.44 17.61 -5.31
C ALA A 609 27.11 18.98 -5.43
N ARG A 610 26.87 19.63 -6.57
CA ARG A 610 27.36 20.97 -6.86
C ARG A 610 26.36 21.73 -7.71
N GLU A 611 26.26 23.04 -7.50
CA GLU A 611 25.55 23.91 -8.40
C GLU A 611 26.34 24.11 -9.68
N ILE A 612 25.69 23.91 -10.81
CA ILE A 612 26.22 24.11 -12.16
C ILE A 612 25.28 24.99 -12.96
N ILE A 613 25.79 25.56 -14.06
CA ILE A 613 24.97 26.34 -14.99
C ILE A 613 24.78 25.53 -16.27
N ILE A 614 23.55 25.29 -16.68
CA ILE A 614 23.17 24.67 -17.96
C ILE A 614 22.34 25.69 -18.75
N GLY A 615 22.90 26.19 -19.87
CA GLY A 615 22.33 27.31 -20.59
C GLY A 615 22.18 28.52 -19.65
N ALA A 616 20.94 28.96 -19.38
CA ALA A 616 20.64 30.03 -18.43
C ALA A 616 20.17 29.56 -17.04
N ALA A 617 20.19 28.26 -16.79
CA ALA A 617 19.59 27.67 -15.59
C ALA A 617 20.62 27.35 -14.51
N PRO A 618 20.43 27.79 -13.26
CA PRO A 618 21.15 27.27 -12.11
C PRO A 618 20.58 25.88 -11.75
N VAL A 619 21.43 24.87 -11.68
CA VAL A 619 21.05 23.48 -11.49
C VAL A 619 21.88 22.86 -10.37
N LEU A 620 21.27 22.28 -9.35
CA LEU A 620 21.99 21.47 -8.39
C LEU A 620 22.16 20.06 -8.99
N ALA A 621 23.36 19.74 -9.43
CA ALA A 621 23.73 18.43 -9.97
C ALA A 621 24.24 17.53 -8.86
N SER A 622 23.54 16.44 -8.61
CA SER A 622 23.88 15.42 -7.62
C SER A 622 24.41 14.18 -8.33
N ARG A 623 25.65 13.78 -8.04
CA ARG A 623 26.27 12.59 -8.65
C ARG A 623 25.89 11.34 -7.86
N ILE A 624 24.65 10.92 -8.06
CA ILE A 624 24.06 9.68 -7.56
C ILE A 624 23.10 9.13 -8.60
N GLY A 625 22.67 7.91 -8.49
CA GLY A 625 21.66 7.32 -9.36
C GLY A 625 21.16 5.98 -8.85
N TYR A 626 20.03 5.56 -9.36
CA TYR A 626 19.31 4.35 -8.95
C TYR A 626 19.34 3.23 -10.01
N VAL A 627 20.22 3.34 -11.03
CA VAL A 627 20.28 2.41 -12.17
C VAL A 627 21.63 1.71 -12.33
N GLY A 628 22.63 2.11 -11.54
CA GLY A 628 23.94 1.46 -11.50
C GLY A 628 24.88 1.86 -12.63
N GLU A 629 24.69 3.05 -13.22
CA GLU A 629 25.57 3.65 -14.21
C GLU A 629 26.08 5.01 -13.75
N LEU A 630 27.10 5.56 -14.43
CA LEU A 630 27.48 6.95 -14.30
C LEU A 630 26.24 7.82 -14.56
N GLY A 631 25.94 8.74 -13.66
CA GLY A 631 24.77 9.58 -13.79
C GLY A 631 24.74 10.75 -12.84
N PHE A 632 23.84 11.69 -13.16
CA PHE A 632 23.61 12.91 -12.41
C PHE A 632 22.13 13.17 -12.30
N GLU A 633 21.65 13.35 -11.09
CA GLU A 633 20.30 13.89 -10.85
C GLU A 633 20.40 15.40 -10.85
N LEU A 634 19.75 16.02 -11.84
CA LEU A 634 19.72 17.47 -12.02
C LEU A 634 18.47 18.04 -11.37
N HIS A 635 18.63 18.70 -10.22
CA HIS A 635 17.55 19.38 -9.52
C HIS A 635 17.44 20.82 -10.04
N ILE A 636 16.40 21.09 -10.80
CA ILE A 636 16.22 22.27 -11.64
C ILE A 636 15.05 23.11 -11.09
N PRO A 637 15.16 24.42 -10.89
CA PRO A 637 13.96 25.24 -10.66
C PRO A 637 12.92 24.99 -11.76
N SER A 638 11.66 24.73 -11.38
CA SER A 638 10.64 24.17 -12.27
C SER A 638 10.43 24.97 -13.55
N GLU A 639 10.60 26.30 -13.50
CA GLU A 639 10.50 27.22 -14.65
C GLU A 639 11.58 26.98 -15.72
N PHE A 640 12.73 26.43 -15.35
CA PHE A 640 13.82 26.12 -16.29
C PHE A 640 13.80 24.68 -16.82
N ALA A 641 12.89 23.83 -16.34
CA ALA A 641 12.91 22.41 -16.64
C ALA A 641 12.87 22.10 -18.15
N ILE A 642 11.98 22.79 -18.87
CA ILE A 642 11.84 22.62 -20.34
C ILE A 642 13.08 23.13 -21.07
N HIS A 643 13.68 24.25 -20.63
CA HIS A 643 14.92 24.79 -21.21
C HIS A 643 16.06 23.76 -21.06
N VAL A 644 16.32 23.31 -19.85
CA VAL A 644 17.38 22.33 -19.57
C VAL A 644 17.15 21.02 -20.33
N TYR A 645 15.90 20.54 -20.41
CA TYR A 645 15.58 19.34 -21.18
C TYR A 645 15.94 19.50 -22.65
N LYS A 646 15.61 20.64 -23.27
CA LYS A 646 15.93 20.93 -24.68
C LYS A 646 17.42 21.02 -24.93
N GLU A 647 18.20 21.67 -24.05
CA GLU A 647 19.66 21.72 -24.11
C GLU A 647 20.27 20.30 -24.10
N LEU A 648 19.83 19.47 -23.12
CA LEU A 648 20.25 18.08 -23.00
C LEU A 648 19.90 17.27 -24.24
N TRP A 649 18.65 17.38 -24.70
CA TRP A 649 18.14 16.61 -25.84
C TRP A 649 18.87 16.96 -27.13
N GLN A 650 19.07 18.26 -27.41
CA GLN A 650 19.76 18.73 -28.60
C GLN A 650 21.23 18.30 -28.62
N ALA A 651 21.96 18.51 -27.54
CA ALA A 651 23.37 18.14 -27.43
C ALA A 651 23.62 16.62 -27.45
N GLY A 652 22.62 15.85 -26.99
CA GLY A 652 22.71 14.40 -26.90
C GLY A 652 22.41 13.62 -28.20
N GLN A 653 21.89 14.30 -29.26
CA GLN A 653 21.46 13.60 -30.49
C GLN A 653 22.58 12.75 -31.11
N GLU A 654 23.79 13.30 -31.26
CA GLU A 654 24.95 12.58 -31.81
C GLU A 654 25.45 11.46 -30.89
N MET A 655 25.07 11.48 -29.62
CA MET A 655 25.44 10.45 -28.63
C MET A 655 24.42 9.32 -28.56
N GLY A 656 23.31 9.44 -29.31
CA GLY A 656 22.19 8.50 -29.28
C GLY A 656 21.38 8.59 -28.00
N ILE A 657 21.07 9.82 -27.54
CA ILE A 657 20.26 10.08 -26.35
C ILE A 657 18.88 9.45 -26.48
N ALA A 658 18.33 8.95 -25.37
CA ALA A 658 17.00 8.37 -25.32
C ALA A 658 16.23 8.85 -24.08
N ASN A 659 14.91 8.93 -24.17
CA ASN A 659 14.03 9.00 -23.01
C ASN A 659 13.81 7.60 -22.45
N VAL A 660 13.74 7.48 -21.13
CA VAL A 660 13.63 6.21 -20.42
C VAL A 660 12.59 6.28 -19.31
N GLY A 661 11.74 5.27 -19.24
CA GLY A 661 10.65 5.19 -18.27
C GLY A 661 10.97 4.34 -17.04
N TYR A 662 10.02 4.36 -16.11
CA TYR A 662 10.16 3.71 -14.79
C TYR A 662 10.27 2.17 -14.89
N ARG A 663 9.76 1.53 -15.94
CA ARG A 663 9.90 0.08 -16.15
C ARG A 663 11.35 -0.33 -16.45
N ALA A 664 12.08 0.51 -17.17
CA ALA A 664 13.50 0.27 -17.37
C ALA A 664 14.31 0.48 -16.09
N ILE A 665 13.95 1.51 -15.27
CA ILE A 665 14.56 1.71 -13.95
C ILE A 665 14.42 0.43 -13.10
N GLU A 666 13.25 -0.19 -13.09
CA GLU A 666 13.00 -1.42 -12.31
C GLU A 666 13.96 -2.55 -12.73
N SER A 667 14.13 -2.79 -14.01
CA SER A 667 15.10 -3.76 -14.53
C SER A 667 16.54 -3.41 -14.15
N LEU A 668 16.94 -2.16 -14.35
CA LEU A 668 18.30 -1.65 -14.10
C LEU A 668 18.68 -1.73 -12.61
N ARG A 669 17.79 -1.28 -11.70
CA ARG A 669 18.06 -1.29 -10.26
C ARG A 669 18.17 -2.72 -9.73
N MET A 670 17.38 -3.66 -10.26
CA MET A 670 17.44 -5.07 -9.86
C MET A 670 18.77 -5.71 -10.24
N GLU A 671 19.30 -5.42 -11.42
CA GLU A 671 20.63 -5.88 -11.83
C GLU A 671 21.74 -5.33 -10.90
N LYS A 672 21.61 -4.05 -10.49
CA LYS A 672 22.57 -3.38 -9.61
C LYS A 672 22.39 -3.73 -8.14
N GLY A 673 21.34 -4.40 -7.81
CA GLY A 673 21.14 -4.81 -6.42
C GLY A 673 20.54 -3.73 -5.53
N TYR A 674 19.98 -2.64 -6.06
CA TYR A 674 19.36 -1.60 -5.26
C TYR A 674 17.97 -2.00 -4.76
N LEU A 675 17.65 -1.59 -3.53
CA LEU A 675 16.44 -1.97 -2.84
C LEU A 675 15.34 -0.92 -3.05
N TYR A 676 14.09 -1.37 -2.93
CA TYR A 676 12.92 -0.51 -2.99
C TYR A 676 12.17 -0.57 -1.65
N TRP A 677 12.00 0.59 -1.01
CA TRP A 677 11.22 0.67 0.22
C TRP A 677 9.75 0.32 -0.05
N SER A 678 9.08 -0.29 0.89
CA SER A 678 7.76 -0.92 0.83
C SER A 678 7.71 -2.29 0.14
N THR A 679 8.76 -2.72 -0.52
CA THR A 679 8.80 -4.03 -1.21
C THR A 679 9.96 -4.89 -0.72
N ASP A 680 11.22 -4.42 -0.86
CA ASP A 680 12.41 -5.13 -0.40
C ASP A 680 12.76 -4.82 1.06
N ILE A 681 12.49 -3.61 1.48
CA ILE A 681 12.75 -3.07 2.82
C ILE A 681 11.54 -2.30 3.34
N SER A 682 11.30 -2.42 4.64
CA SER A 682 10.16 -1.83 5.36
C SER A 682 10.41 -1.90 6.87
N PRO A 683 9.52 -1.42 7.74
CA PRO A 683 9.61 -1.62 9.17
C PRO A 683 9.74 -3.08 9.65
N ASP A 684 9.34 -4.06 8.82
CA ASP A 684 9.53 -5.50 9.12
C ASP A 684 11.02 -5.93 9.09
N TYR A 685 11.90 -5.15 8.47
CA TYR A 685 13.30 -5.52 8.22
C TYR A 685 14.28 -4.49 8.74
N SER A 686 15.41 -4.96 9.29
CA SER A 686 16.50 -4.09 9.69
C SER A 686 17.50 -3.82 8.54
N PRO A 687 18.30 -2.74 8.60
CA PRO A 687 19.39 -2.53 7.66
C PRO A 687 20.39 -3.70 7.61
N LEU A 688 20.60 -4.38 8.73
CA LEU A 688 21.51 -5.53 8.79
C LEU A 688 20.96 -6.74 8.03
N GLU A 689 19.68 -7.04 8.21
CA GLU A 689 18.98 -8.11 7.47
C GLU A 689 18.90 -7.84 5.97
N ALA A 690 18.70 -6.57 5.60
CA ALA A 690 18.60 -6.11 4.21
C ALA A 690 19.96 -6.02 3.47
N GLY A 691 21.09 -6.22 4.17
CA GLY A 691 22.43 -6.09 3.59
C GLY A 691 22.91 -4.63 3.49
N LEU A 692 22.24 -3.71 4.18
CA LEU A 692 22.59 -2.29 4.26
C LEU A 692 23.44 -1.94 5.50
N GLY A 693 23.96 -2.95 6.19
CA GLY A 693 24.76 -2.79 7.42
C GLY A 693 25.98 -1.89 7.24
N PHE A 694 26.51 -1.76 6.02
CA PHE A 694 27.62 -0.84 5.71
C PHE A 694 27.24 0.64 5.85
N ARG A 695 25.95 0.97 5.96
CA ARG A 695 25.43 2.33 6.24
C ARG A 695 25.25 2.62 7.71
N VAL A 696 25.27 1.59 8.57
CA VAL A 696 25.07 1.75 10.01
C VAL A 696 26.42 2.05 10.68
N HIS A 697 26.57 3.25 11.17
CA HIS A 697 27.85 3.73 11.71
C HIS A 697 27.88 3.67 13.25
N PHE A 698 28.01 2.49 13.81
CA PHE A 698 28.08 2.27 15.26
C PHE A 698 29.28 2.97 15.93
N ASP A 699 30.43 3.01 15.23
CA ASP A 699 31.68 3.54 15.82
C ASP A 699 31.81 5.06 15.74
N LEU A 700 31.00 5.70 14.87
CA LEU A 700 31.11 7.15 14.61
C LEU A 700 30.02 7.97 15.32
N LYS A 701 29.13 7.31 16.03
CA LYS A 701 27.96 7.97 16.65
C LYS A 701 27.74 7.45 18.05
N ASP A 702 27.45 8.36 18.98
CA ASP A 702 27.21 8.00 20.38
C ASP A 702 25.85 7.29 20.52
N ASP A 703 24.79 7.77 19.84
CA ASP A 703 23.48 7.16 19.82
C ASP A 703 22.69 7.54 18.56
N PHE A 704 21.72 6.68 18.19
CA PHE A 704 20.70 6.94 17.18
C PHE A 704 19.49 6.03 17.38
N LEU A 705 18.34 6.42 16.90
CA LEU A 705 17.10 5.67 17.05
C LEU A 705 17.22 4.28 16.42
N GLY A 706 16.92 3.24 17.19
CA GLY A 706 17.05 1.82 16.81
C GLY A 706 18.42 1.20 17.08
N ARG A 707 19.45 1.97 17.53
CA ARG A 707 20.79 1.46 17.79
C ARG A 707 20.82 0.21 18.67
N GLN A 708 20.13 0.26 19.81
CA GLN A 708 20.11 -0.85 20.77
C GLN A 708 19.59 -2.15 20.15
N ALA A 709 18.52 -2.06 19.34
CA ALA A 709 17.97 -3.19 18.64
C ALA A 709 18.94 -3.76 17.60
N LEU A 710 19.62 -2.91 16.83
CA LEU A 710 20.60 -3.32 15.83
C LEU A 710 21.85 -3.94 16.48
N GLU A 711 22.37 -3.40 17.58
CA GLU A 711 23.47 -3.99 18.36
C GLU A 711 23.08 -5.35 18.92
N SER A 712 21.85 -5.50 19.40
CA SER A 712 21.32 -6.79 19.85
C SER A 712 21.28 -7.81 18.71
N GLN A 713 20.85 -7.42 17.51
CA GLN A 713 20.89 -8.28 16.32
C GLN A 713 22.32 -8.68 15.93
N MET A 714 23.28 -7.77 16.01
CA MET A 714 24.68 -8.11 15.76
C MET A 714 25.22 -9.14 16.77
N LYS A 715 24.93 -8.95 18.04
CA LYS A 715 25.38 -9.84 19.13
C LYS A 715 24.76 -11.23 19.06
N ASN A 716 23.45 -11.32 18.79
CA ASN A 716 22.69 -12.56 18.77
C ASN A 716 22.74 -13.27 17.41
N GLY A 717 23.21 -12.56 16.37
CA GLY A 717 23.18 -12.97 14.97
C GLY A 717 21.79 -12.74 14.32
N LEU A 718 21.80 -12.51 13.03
CA LEU A 718 20.58 -12.26 12.26
C LEU A 718 19.70 -13.50 12.21
N VAL A 719 18.40 -13.32 12.34
CA VAL A 719 17.40 -14.40 12.19
C VAL A 719 17.09 -14.68 10.72
N ARG A 720 17.20 -13.69 9.86
CA ARG A 720 16.97 -13.76 8.42
C ARG A 720 17.89 -12.81 7.67
N LYS A 721 18.00 -12.99 6.35
CA LYS A 721 18.79 -12.13 5.46
C LYS A 721 18.21 -12.13 4.06
N LEU A 722 18.33 -10.99 3.35
CA LEU A 722 17.94 -10.83 1.97
C LEU A 722 18.93 -11.52 1.03
N PHE A 723 18.40 -12.33 0.11
CA PHE A 723 19.16 -13.03 -0.93
C PHE A 723 18.64 -12.67 -2.33
N THR A 724 19.51 -12.91 -3.33
CA THR A 724 19.17 -12.75 -4.75
C THR A 724 19.20 -14.12 -5.42
N PHE A 725 18.15 -14.42 -6.18
CA PHE A 725 18.02 -15.62 -6.98
C PHE A 725 17.87 -15.24 -8.45
N VAL A 726 18.33 -16.10 -9.35
CA VAL A 726 18.22 -15.89 -10.81
C VAL A 726 17.67 -17.14 -11.49
N SER A 727 16.86 -16.91 -12.52
CA SER A 727 16.49 -17.91 -13.54
C SER A 727 17.09 -17.51 -14.87
N GLU A 728 17.55 -18.51 -15.64
CA GLU A 728 18.14 -18.31 -16.97
C GLU A 728 17.09 -17.94 -18.05
N GLN A 729 15.82 -18.06 -17.73
CA GLN A 729 14.70 -17.75 -18.64
C GLN A 729 13.85 -16.61 -18.10
N PHE A 730 13.09 -15.97 -18.97
CA PHE A 730 12.04 -15.05 -18.57
C PHE A 730 10.94 -15.80 -17.83
N LEU A 731 10.56 -15.30 -16.67
CA LEU A 731 9.43 -15.77 -15.89
C LEU A 731 8.46 -14.59 -15.63
N PRO A 732 7.16 -14.76 -15.88
CA PRO A 732 6.18 -13.69 -15.67
C PRO A 732 5.82 -13.53 -14.19
N LEU A 733 6.79 -13.08 -13.39
CA LEU A 733 6.68 -12.84 -11.96
C LEU A 733 6.28 -11.38 -11.70
N THR A 734 5.60 -11.14 -10.60
CA THR A 734 5.13 -9.81 -10.19
C THR A 734 5.44 -9.46 -8.72
N GLY A 735 6.05 -10.39 -7.99
CA GLY A 735 6.25 -10.33 -6.55
C GLY A 735 5.18 -11.10 -5.79
N GLY A 736 5.54 -11.63 -4.63
CA GLY A 736 4.65 -12.46 -3.81
C GLY A 736 4.67 -13.96 -4.14
N GLU A 737 5.37 -14.38 -5.18
CA GLU A 737 5.51 -15.79 -5.51
C GLU A 737 6.37 -16.53 -4.48
N THR A 738 6.07 -17.82 -4.26
CA THR A 738 6.81 -18.66 -3.31
C THR A 738 8.15 -19.10 -3.88
N ILE A 739 9.20 -18.99 -3.06
CA ILE A 739 10.48 -19.65 -3.27
C ILE A 739 10.47 -20.91 -2.41
N LEU A 740 10.71 -22.06 -3.05
CA LEU A 740 10.62 -23.39 -2.41
C LEU A 740 11.98 -24.10 -2.44
N GLU A 741 12.19 -24.92 -1.43
CA GLU A 741 13.23 -25.93 -1.38
C GLU A 741 12.58 -27.30 -1.12
N SER A 742 12.86 -28.28 -1.97
CA SER A 742 12.27 -29.64 -1.86
C SER A 742 10.73 -29.61 -1.68
N GLY A 743 10.04 -28.64 -2.30
CA GLY A 743 8.59 -28.45 -2.21
C GLY A 743 8.09 -27.71 -0.97
N ARG A 744 8.96 -27.36 -0.02
CA ARG A 744 8.64 -26.57 1.17
C ARG A 744 8.87 -25.10 0.87
N VAL A 745 7.92 -24.23 1.23
CA VAL A 745 8.06 -22.77 1.15
C VAL A 745 9.15 -22.32 2.12
N VAL A 746 10.19 -21.63 1.60
CA VAL A 746 11.32 -21.12 2.40
C VAL A 746 11.44 -19.61 2.31
N SER A 747 10.82 -18.97 1.32
CA SER A 747 10.80 -17.54 1.16
C SER A 747 9.63 -17.10 0.28
N LEU A 748 9.47 -15.80 0.20
CA LEU A 748 8.54 -15.05 -0.62
C LEU A 748 9.36 -14.11 -1.51
N ALA A 749 9.06 -14.06 -2.79
CA ALA A 749 9.64 -13.07 -3.68
C ALA A 749 9.21 -11.66 -3.27
N THR A 750 10.15 -10.78 -2.97
CA THR A 750 9.88 -9.35 -2.74
C THR A 750 9.87 -8.62 -4.07
N SER A 751 11.01 -8.21 -4.58
CA SER A 751 11.13 -7.64 -5.92
C SER A 751 11.51 -8.68 -6.95
N VAL A 752 10.98 -8.50 -8.17
CA VAL A 752 11.27 -9.35 -9.33
C VAL A 752 11.41 -8.48 -10.57
N ALA A 753 12.37 -8.77 -11.43
CA ALA A 753 12.48 -8.15 -12.75
C ALA A 753 13.28 -9.03 -13.70
N TYR A 754 13.10 -8.82 -15.00
CA TYR A 754 14.01 -9.37 -16.01
C TYR A 754 15.15 -8.39 -16.25
N GLY A 755 16.38 -8.80 -15.97
CA GLY A 755 17.59 -8.06 -16.26
C GLY A 755 17.99 -8.21 -17.71
N PHE A 756 17.83 -7.17 -18.52
CA PHE A 756 18.09 -7.25 -19.97
C PHE A 756 19.59 -7.32 -20.31
N THR A 757 20.47 -6.75 -19.44
CA THR A 757 21.93 -6.88 -19.62
C THR A 757 22.38 -8.30 -19.30
N VAL A 758 21.97 -8.83 -18.17
CA VAL A 758 22.38 -10.16 -17.70
C VAL A 758 21.53 -11.30 -18.30
N LYS A 759 20.44 -10.97 -18.98
CA LYS A 759 19.49 -11.89 -19.65
C LYS A 759 18.92 -12.96 -18.70
N LYS A 760 18.56 -12.55 -17.48
CA LYS A 760 18.03 -13.43 -16.43
C LYS A 760 16.84 -12.78 -15.73
N THR A 761 15.91 -13.62 -15.27
CA THR A 761 14.94 -13.17 -14.28
C THR A 761 15.64 -13.09 -12.92
N ILE A 762 15.57 -11.94 -12.27
CA ILE A 762 16.19 -11.66 -10.98
C ILE A 762 15.07 -11.58 -9.93
N ILE A 763 15.25 -12.29 -8.84
CA ILE A 763 14.28 -12.43 -7.77
C ILE A 763 14.98 -12.13 -6.45
N ARG A 764 14.30 -11.39 -5.55
CA ARG A 764 14.78 -11.19 -4.18
C ARG A 764 13.86 -11.86 -3.20
N GLY A 765 14.43 -12.29 -2.08
CA GLY A 765 13.65 -12.89 -1.01
C GLY A 765 14.48 -13.08 0.25
N TYR A 766 13.81 -12.97 1.40
CA TYR A 766 14.45 -13.19 2.70
C TYR A 766 14.44 -14.68 3.03
N LEU A 767 15.60 -15.22 3.38
CA LEU A 767 15.71 -16.56 3.96
C LEU A 767 15.95 -16.47 5.46
N GLU A 768 15.21 -17.28 6.21
CA GLU A 768 15.50 -17.55 7.62
C GLU A 768 16.86 -18.23 7.77
N ARG A 769 17.53 -18.03 8.92
CA ARG A 769 18.89 -18.51 9.19
C ARG A 769 19.05 -20.02 8.96
N SER A 770 18.05 -20.81 9.29
CA SER A 770 18.00 -22.25 9.07
C SER A 770 18.11 -22.67 7.59
N ASN A 771 17.82 -21.76 6.68
CA ASN A 771 17.75 -22.03 5.23
C ASN A 771 18.96 -21.45 4.46
N TRP A 772 19.93 -20.80 5.12
CA TRP A 772 21.07 -20.17 4.42
C TRP A 772 22.03 -21.14 3.73
N GLY A 773 22.09 -22.39 4.18
CA GLY A 773 22.93 -23.43 3.59
C GLY A 773 22.28 -24.21 2.45
N LEU A 774 21.04 -23.90 2.10
CA LEU A 774 20.31 -24.58 1.02
C LEU A 774 20.86 -24.15 -0.34
N THR A 775 20.79 -25.03 -1.34
CA THR A 775 21.36 -24.80 -2.67
C THR A 775 20.39 -25.02 -3.83
N GLU A 776 19.34 -25.80 -3.59
CA GLU A 776 18.35 -26.18 -4.61
C GLU A 776 17.03 -25.45 -4.36
N PHE A 777 16.77 -24.45 -5.19
CA PHE A 777 15.57 -23.66 -5.08
C PHE A 777 14.73 -23.71 -6.35
N THR A 778 13.42 -23.60 -6.17
CA THR A 778 12.47 -23.36 -7.25
C THR A 778 11.58 -22.17 -6.90
N VAL A 779 11.08 -21.47 -7.91
CA VAL A 779 10.01 -20.47 -7.77
C VAL A 779 8.74 -21.01 -8.42
N GLU A 780 7.60 -20.84 -7.76
CA GLU A 780 6.33 -21.29 -8.32
C GLU A 780 5.62 -20.15 -9.06
N VAL A 781 5.28 -20.40 -10.34
CA VAL A 781 4.63 -19.47 -11.24
C VAL A 781 3.40 -20.14 -11.83
N PHE A 782 2.21 -19.67 -11.50
CA PHE A 782 0.92 -20.22 -11.93
C PHE A 782 0.81 -21.76 -11.74
N GLY A 783 1.30 -22.26 -10.60
CA GLY A 783 1.30 -23.67 -10.25
C GLY A 783 2.41 -24.51 -10.89
N ASN A 784 3.30 -23.93 -11.69
CA ASN A 784 4.49 -24.59 -12.24
C ASN A 784 5.73 -24.17 -11.45
N ARG A 785 6.70 -25.09 -11.28
CA ARG A 785 7.95 -24.84 -10.55
C ARG A 785 9.12 -24.72 -11.51
N TYR A 786 9.86 -23.63 -11.36
CA TYR A 786 11.03 -23.31 -12.19
C TYR A 786 12.28 -23.23 -11.31
N PRO A 787 13.40 -23.85 -11.74
CA PRO A 787 14.64 -23.81 -10.99
C PRO A 787 15.21 -22.40 -10.95
N VAL A 788 15.69 -21.99 -9.76
CA VAL A 788 16.40 -20.73 -9.55
C VAL A 788 17.68 -20.97 -8.77
N LYS A 789 18.71 -20.17 -9.04
CA LYS A 789 20.01 -20.26 -8.36
C LYS A 789 20.22 -19.04 -7.48
N MET A 790 20.62 -19.26 -6.24
CA MET A 790 21.09 -18.20 -5.37
C MET A 790 22.44 -17.66 -5.87
N VAL A 791 22.57 -16.34 -5.95
CA VAL A 791 23.76 -15.67 -6.49
C VAL A 791 24.18 -14.51 -5.61
N SER A 792 25.42 -14.09 -5.76
CA SER A 792 25.88 -12.83 -5.13
C SER A 792 25.23 -11.62 -5.80
N SER A 793 24.90 -10.63 -5.01
CA SER A 793 24.37 -9.33 -5.47
C SER A 793 25.47 -8.26 -5.31
N PRO A 794 25.60 -7.29 -6.23
CA PRO A 794 24.84 -7.15 -7.49
C PRO A 794 25.27 -8.15 -8.58
N VAL A 795 24.34 -8.46 -9.50
CA VAL A 795 24.62 -9.33 -10.65
C VAL A 795 25.25 -8.58 -11.83
N TYR A 796 25.12 -7.24 -11.83
CA TYR A 796 25.75 -6.33 -12.78
C TYR A 796 26.72 -5.39 -12.05
N ASP A 797 27.90 -5.16 -12.63
CA ASP A 797 28.95 -4.27 -12.15
C ASP A 797 29.23 -4.38 -10.64
N PRO A 798 29.58 -5.57 -10.10
CA PRO A 798 29.79 -5.77 -8.67
C PRO A 798 30.94 -4.93 -8.07
N LYS A 799 31.84 -4.42 -8.91
CA LYS A 799 32.96 -3.55 -8.51
C LYS A 799 32.66 -2.06 -8.60
N ASN A 800 31.45 -1.68 -9.03
CA ASN A 800 31.03 -0.29 -9.22
C ASN A 800 31.92 0.49 -10.22
N LEU A 801 32.43 -0.15 -11.24
CA LEU A 801 33.28 0.51 -12.24
C LEU A 801 32.45 1.42 -13.16
N ALA A 802 31.32 0.91 -13.66
CA ALA A 802 30.38 1.70 -14.46
C ALA A 802 29.75 2.85 -13.67
N LEU A 803 29.40 2.63 -12.41
CA LEU A 803 28.85 3.66 -11.54
C LEU A 803 29.83 4.79 -11.23
N LYS A 804 31.11 4.48 -11.09
CA LYS A 804 32.17 5.47 -10.77
C LYS A 804 32.62 6.27 -11.97
N GLY A 805 32.51 5.74 -13.17
CA GLY A 805 32.84 6.37 -14.44
C GLY A 805 34.32 6.39 -14.72
#